data_ed415f27b2d6c8921d041c5ae01e1291
#
_entry.id   ed415f27b2d6c8921d041c5ae01e1291
#
_cell.length_a   1.000
_cell.length_b   1.000
_cell.length_c   1.000
_cell.angle_alpha   90.00
_cell.angle_beta   90.00
_cell.angle_gamma   90.00
#
_symmetry.space_group_name_H-M   'P 1'
#
loop_
_entity.id
_entity.type
_entity.pdbx_description
1 polymer ?
#
loop_
_entity_poly.entity_id
_entity_poly.type
_entity_poly.pdbx_seq_one_letter_code
_entity_poly.pdbx_strand_id
1 'polypeptide(L)'
;MIHLSSTSRCRFAALSVATGCSMLVMSLGAAQAAGFRITEDAESVYVTTPNYKFTLLRKGFRYSLQCAQPERQSVPAHGRSGLEFGDGHAVETTVQSSDEQGVVFQVRNDVGVQALIRVRFEKHFLRMSVEPDRPGRIVARTGGIGPTFGLADHGAPTDFRGLPRKTTELTGYSNEDLGSGQPTTVRLVSNFVISPGRGVAVVNLEPRRKIVRVDADECAQGTVSGDAMPDLYYYFGSPDEIYRGFLEVRSRHGYPVFKPKYAMFGVGWEAWGALAWDTNERTVRENVNHYLKSGYPLSWMVIGSGFWPRADTNLHATTSFGMWDKNLYPTPTDLIKEFHQKGLKVLLGLRIAFIVDGPFSEAGVKRGFFIEEGGQPKVFQIAFPKKPVYLLDAHKPEALRWYVDLCQRWLDDGVDGFKEDLFGYGKYVLLDDKIDPVNAALMKRGVYVMGRNGYLGSPMDLHRFEDFNWNQNQDRGPLNGLAFAYSGFPYVYPDIVGGTFKIEGMPPRSDAKLKRYFMRNAQYASVNPSMSMGFGPWQFQDEEVEGVVLRAARLHARLHPYIYSAAVDAFDSGFPHTLTPLPLKWPQDPEVYQLENTRRRGYQWMLGPSLLATPLYGNDCGTAETRDVYLPAGRWMDYDTGEILEGPRTLNDYRLPPGKTPLFVGGKGVVVERNLEQNGLIAVVYPVAPENSTYQFIHPDGASRTQITTRFDGTKPLAPGVIDLTTGDAVDLKRDPITKAVSFAIKSGHDYEVTTAKQPKTP
;
A
#
# COMPACT_ATOMS: atom_id res chain seq x y z
N MET A 1 -15.66 -49.21 -40.98
CA MET A 1 -14.99 -49.52 -42.24
C MET A 1 -13.64 -48.87 -42.23
N ILE A 2 -12.63 -49.72 -42.22
CA ILE A 2 -11.32 -49.64 -42.85
C ILE A 2 -10.33 -48.73 -42.13
N HIS A 3 -9.43 -49.28 -41.32
CA HIS A 3 -8.13 -49.94 -41.56
C HIS A 3 -7.06 -49.00 -42.11
N LEU A 4 -5.81 -48.90 -41.70
CA LEU A 4 -4.75 -49.84 -41.23
C LEU A 4 -3.56 -48.91 -40.83
N SER A 5 -2.90 -49.11 -39.78
CA SER A 5 -1.68 -49.88 -39.45
C SER A 5 -0.40 -49.46 -40.20
N SER A 6 0.67 -49.18 -39.48
CA SER A 6 1.93 -49.94 -39.60
C SER A 6 3.04 -49.40 -38.69
N THR A 7 3.50 -50.27 -37.89
CA THR A 7 4.80 -50.63 -37.30
C THR A 7 6.05 -50.31 -38.11
N SER A 8 7.15 -49.90 -37.44
CA SER A 8 8.54 -50.32 -37.69
C SER A 8 9.47 -49.83 -36.58
N ARG A 9 9.93 -50.70 -35.75
CA ARG A 9 11.14 -51.51 -35.60
C ARG A 9 12.40 -50.72 -35.25
N CYS A 10 12.83 -51.05 -34.03
CA CYS A 10 14.16 -50.82 -33.45
C CYS A 10 15.30 -51.36 -34.28
N ARG A 11 16.45 -50.69 -34.25
CA ARG A 11 17.78 -51.34 -34.35
C ARG A 11 18.69 -50.82 -33.24
N PHE A 12 19.12 -51.73 -32.41
CA PHE A 12 20.25 -51.58 -31.48
C PHE A 12 21.59 -51.67 -32.25
N ALA A 13 22.52 -50.85 -31.86
CA ALA A 13 23.95 -51.14 -32.04
C ALA A 13 24.69 -50.66 -30.78
N ALA A 14 25.55 -51.54 -30.30
CA ALA A 14 26.17 -51.47 -28.99
C ALA A 14 27.63 -50.97 -29.07
N LEU A 15 28.03 -50.38 -27.95
CA LEU A 15 29.36 -50.37 -27.28
C LEU A 15 30.53 -49.59 -27.85
N SER A 16 31.00 -48.62 -27.07
CA SER A 16 32.34 -48.71 -26.51
C SER A 16 32.46 -47.85 -25.24
N VAL A 17 33.10 -48.40 -24.21
CA VAL A 17 33.30 -47.87 -22.87
C VAL A 17 34.43 -46.83 -22.88
N ALA A 18 34.13 -45.63 -22.38
CA ALA A 18 35.17 -44.72 -21.90
C ALA A 18 34.65 -44.13 -20.58
N THR A 19 35.38 -44.38 -19.52
CA THR A 19 35.17 -43.87 -18.15
C THR A 19 35.29 -42.36 -18.12
N GLY A 20 34.13 -41.72 -18.07
CA GLY A 20 33.99 -40.27 -17.78
C GLY A 20 32.66 -40.11 -17.05
N CYS A 21 32.68 -39.44 -15.92
CA CYS A 21 31.52 -39.13 -15.11
C CYS A 21 30.49 -38.40 -15.95
N SER A 22 29.58 -39.13 -16.60
CA SER A 22 28.52 -38.60 -17.44
C SER A 22 27.27 -38.47 -16.58
N MET A 23 26.85 -37.25 -16.31
CA MET A 23 25.51 -36.94 -15.81
C MET A 23 24.49 -37.55 -16.77
N LEU A 24 23.79 -38.57 -16.31
CA LEU A 24 22.66 -39.16 -17.03
C LEU A 24 21.46 -38.23 -16.85
N VAL A 25 21.33 -37.25 -17.73
CA VAL A 25 20.14 -36.42 -17.82
C VAL A 25 19.05 -37.23 -18.52
N MET A 26 18.17 -37.87 -17.75
CA MET A 26 16.95 -38.41 -18.33
C MET A 26 16.02 -37.25 -18.66
N SER A 27 15.87 -36.91 -19.93
CA SER A 27 14.83 -35.98 -20.37
C SER A 27 13.48 -36.70 -20.34
N LEU A 28 12.64 -36.36 -19.38
CA LEU A 28 11.20 -36.58 -19.52
C LEU A 28 10.74 -35.87 -20.80
N GLY A 29 10.03 -36.57 -21.66
CA GLY A 29 9.67 -36.15 -23.01
C GLY A 29 9.13 -34.75 -23.09
N ALA A 30 9.63 -34.01 -24.08
CA ALA A 30 9.43 -32.61 -24.29
C ALA A 30 7.94 -32.21 -24.30
N ALA A 31 7.47 -31.64 -23.22
CA ALA A 31 6.34 -30.74 -23.21
C ALA A 31 6.84 -29.33 -23.58
N GLN A 32 7.06 -29.11 -24.87
CA GLN A 32 7.64 -27.87 -25.40
C GLN A 32 6.57 -26.79 -25.72
N ALA A 33 5.33 -26.94 -25.20
CA ALA A 33 4.24 -25.99 -25.43
C ALA A 33 4.01 -25.00 -24.28
N ALA A 34 4.50 -25.29 -23.07
CA ALA A 34 4.32 -24.44 -21.91
C ALA A 34 5.67 -23.89 -21.46
N GLY A 35 6.09 -22.78 -21.90
CA GLY A 35 7.17 -21.86 -21.48
C GLY A 35 8.21 -22.24 -20.42
N PHE A 36 8.37 -23.51 -20.03
CA PHE A 36 9.36 -23.98 -19.07
C PHE A 36 9.93 -25.37 -19.43
N ARG A 37 11.11 -25.66 -18.91
CA ARG A 37 11.83 -26.93 -19.09
C ARG A 37 12.09 -27.56 -17.72
N ILE A 38 11.78 -28.88 -17.60
CA ILE A 38 12.11 -29.68 -16.43
C ILE A 38 13.26 -30.62 -16.77
N THR A 39 14.24 -30.72 -15.87
CA THR A 39 15.29 -31.72 -15.86
C THR A 39 15.48 -32.22 -14.44
N GLU A 40 15.89 -33.48 -14.27
CA GLU A 40 16.11 -34.04 -12.95
C GLU A 40 17.32 -34.98 -12.92
N ASP A 41 17.87 -35.12 -11.74
CA ASP A 41 18.87 -36.15 -11.40
C ASP A 41 18.44 -36.87 -10.11
N ALA A 42 19.33 -37.69 -9.55
CA ALA A 42 19.04 -38.47 -8.34
C ALA A 42 18.74 -37.62 -7.13
N GLU A 43 19.29 -36.38 -7.04
CA GLU A 43 19.21 -35.55 -5.87
C GLU A 43 18.29 -34.32 -6.07
N SER A 44 18.06 -33.90 -7.30
CA SER A 44 17.43 -32.63 -7.59
C SER A 44 16.45 -32.64 -8.75
N VAL A 45 15.51 -31.69 -8.72
CA VAL A 45 14.65 -31.36 -9.85
C VAL A 45 14.90 -29.90 -10.21
N TYR A 46 15.16 -29.63 -11.48
CA TYR A 46 15.44 -28.29 -12.00
C TYR A 46 14.31 -27.86 -12.93
N VAL A 47 13.75 -26.69 -12.68
CA VAL A 47 12.78 -26.06 -13.56
C VAL A 47 13.34 -24.72 -14.03
N THR A 48 13.39 -24.55 -15.33
CA THR A 48 13.85 -23.31 -15.96
C THR A 48 12.73 -22.73 -16.81
N THR A 49 12.36 -21.50 -16.52
CA THR A 49 11.48 -20.66 -17.32
C THR A 49 12.29 -19.53 -17.96
N PRO A 50 11.77 -18.76 -18.93
CA PRO A 50 12.43 -17.57 -19.41
C PRO A 50 12.73 -16.53 -18.31
N ASN A 51 11.90 -16.45 -17.28
CA ASN A 51 11.96 -15.38 -16.28
C ASN A 51 12.56 -15.82 -14.93
N TYR A 52 12.56 -17.10 -14.62
CA TYR A 52 13.10 -17.59 -13.34
C TYR A 52 13.52 -19.06 -13.39
N LYS A 53 14.28 -19.47 -12.37
CA LYS A 53 14.68 -20.84 -12.13
C LYS A 53 14.19 -21.29 -10.75
N PHE A 54 13.67 -22.51 -10.68
CA PHE A 54 13.31 -23.20 -9.45
C PHE A 54 14.12 -24.48 -9.37
N THR A 55 14.88 -24.67 -8.29
CA THR A 55 15.67 -25.87 -8.06
C THR A 55 15.23 -26.51 -6.75
N LEU A 56 14.78 -27.76 -6.82
CA LEU A 56 14.36 -28.53 -5.66
C LEU A 56 15.40 -29.60 -5.33
N LEU A 57 15.87 -29.61 -4.09
CA LEU A 57 16.59 -30.75 -3.51
C LEU A 57 15.59 -31.73 -2.92
N ARG A 58 15.60 -32.99 -3.38
CA ARG A 58 14.63 -34.02 -2.98
C ARG A 58 14.64 -34.28 -1.48
N LYS A 59 15.85 -34.31 -0.88
CA LYS A 59 16.00 -34.46 0.57
C LYS A 59 15.53 -33.21 1.30
N GLY A 60 14.46 -33.36 2.11
CA GLY A 60 13.90 -32.29 2.92
C GLY A 60 13.02 -31.30 2.15
N PHE A 61 12.67 -31.57 0.89
CA PHE A 61 11.93 -30.65 0.02
C PHE A 61 12.50 -29.22 0.07
N ARG A 62 13.82 -29.11 -0.03
CA ARG A 62 14.52 -27.80 0.03
C ARG A 62 14.63 -27.24 -1.36
N TYR A 63 14.29 -25.99 -1.54
CA TYR A 63 14.28 -25.36 -2.85
C TYR A 63 14.96 -24.01 -2.86
N SER A 64 15.56 -23.67 -3.98
CA SER A 64 16.11 -22.36 -4.28
C SER A 64 15.34 -21.71 -5.43
N LEU A 65 15.38 -20.39 -5.43
CA LEU A 65 14.66 -19.54 -6.38
C LEU A 65 15.64 -18.54 -7.00
N GLN A 66 15.55 -18.29 -8.29
CA GLN A 66 16.38 -17.29 -8.96
C GLN A 66 15.54 -16.53 -9.99
N CYS A 67 15.50 -15.21 -9.88
CA CYS A 67 15.04 -14.36 -10.97
C CYS A 67 16.06 -14.38 -12.11
N ALA A 68 15.65 -14.72 -13.32
CA ALA A 68 16.50 -14.84 -14.49
C ALA A 68 16.45 -13.60 -15.38
N GLN A 69 15.33 -12.84 -15.33
CA GLN A 69 15.16 -11.60 -16.09
C GLN A 69 14.46 -10.53 -15.22
N PRO A 70 15.19 -9.50 -14.78
CA PRO A 70 16.64 -9.35 -14.89
C PRO A 70 17.38 -10.38 -14.02
N GLU A 71 18.54 -10.86 -14.46
CA GLU A 71 19.28 -11.86 -13.70
C GLU A 71 19.68 -11.31 -12.34
N ARG A 72 19.39 -12.07 -11.29
CA ARG A 72 19.64 -11.73 -9.89
C ARG A 72 20.30 -12.88 -9.15
N GLN A 73 20.91 -12.55 -8.03
CA GLN A 73 21.46 -13.55 -7.13
C GLN A 73 20.35 -14.47 -6.61
N SER A 74 20.59 -15.78 -6.59
CA SER A 74 19.62 -16.77 -6.14
C SER A 74 19.27 -16.63 -4.66
N VAL A 75 18.02 -16.94 -4.35
CA VAL A 75 17.55 -17.19 -2.98
C VAL A 75 17.90 -18.66 -2.68
N PRO A 76 18.76 -18.93 -1.69
CA PRO A 76 19.25 -20.27 -1.42
C PRO A 76 18.14 -21.17 -0.83
N ALA A 77 18.35 -22.47 -0.89
CA ALA A 77 17.56 -23.44 -0.15
C ALA A 77 17.79 -23.25 1.37
N HIS A 78 16.77 -23.48 2.18
CA HIS A 78 16.92 -23.44 3.64
C HIS A 78 17.83 -24.58 4.13
N GLY A 79 18.70 -24.29 5.10
CA GLY A 79 19.72 -25.23 5.57
C GLY A 79 19.18 -26.49 6.26
N ARG A 80 18.07 -26.38 7.00
CA ARG A 80 17.50 -27.45 7.80
C ARG A 80 16.34 -28.19 7.10
N SER A 81 15.32 -27.46 6.70
CA SER A 81 14.12 -28.01 6.09
C SER A 81 13.46 -26.98 5.18
N GLY A 82 13.07 -27.38 3.98
CA GLY A 82 12.33 -26.54 3.06
C GLY A 82 10.83 -26.55 3.31
N LEU A 83 10.31 -27.62 3.90
CA LEU A 83 8.89 -27.80 4.14
C LEU A 83 8.60 -28.54 5.44
N GLU A 84 7.69 -28.00 6.24
CA GLU A 84 7.05 -28.66 7.37
C GLU A 84 5.57 -28.90 7.06
N PHE A 85 5.03 -30.03 7.48
CA PHE A 85 3.60 -30.33 7.42
C PHE A 85 3.25 -31.47 8.38
N GLY A 86 2.00 -31.50 8.87
CA GLY A 86 1.54 -32.54 9.80
C GLY A 86 2.46 -32.70 11.01
N ASP A 87 2.97 -31.58 11.55
CA ASP A 87 3.88 -31.50 12.71
C ASP A 87 5.25 -32.19 12.54
N GLY A 88 5.67 -32.44 11.27
CA GLY A 88 6.98 -32.98 10.95
C GLY A 88 7.66 -32.28 9.79
N HIS A 89 8.94 -32.59 9.58
CA HIS A 89 9.76 -32.02 8.52
C HIS A 89 9.85 -32.97 7.33
N ALA A 90 9.75 -32.45 6.10
CA ALA A 90 9.94 -33.22 4.88
C ALA A 90 11.31 -33.94 4.88
N VAL A 91 11.34 -35.19 4.53
CA VAL A 91 12.57 -36.01 4.46
C VAL A 91 12.79 -36.65 3.09
N GLU A 92 11.75 -37.06 2.40
CA GLU A 92 11.82 -37.75 1.14
C GLU A 92 10.82 -37.18 0.14
N THR A 93 11.27 -37.02 -1.10
CA THR A 93 10.46 -36.45 -2.18
C THR A 93 10.63 -37.25 -3.46
N THR A 94 9.51 -37.63 -4.06
CA THR A 94 9.47 -38.27 -5.38
C THR A 94 8.61 -37.45 -6.33
N VAL A 95 8.98 -37.42 -7.60
CA VAL A 95 8.12 -36.84 -8.65
C VAL A 95 7.04 -37.87 -8.95
N GLN A 96 5.78 -37.49 -8.74
CA GLN A 96 4.60 -38.30 -9.03
C GLN A 96 4.16 -38.15 -10.48
N SER A 97 4.10 -36.91 -10.95
CA SER A 97 3.74 -36.59 -12.33
C SER A 97 4.22 -35.20 -12.71
N SER A 98 4.33 -34.93 -14.00
CA SER A 98 4.53 -33.60 -14.56
C SER A 98 3.65 -33.41 -15.79
N ASP A 99 3.16 -32.19 -15.99
CA ASP A 99 2.37 -31.80 -17.15
C ASP A 99 2.85 -30.45 -17.70
N GLU A 100 2.13 -29.88 -18.69
CA GLU A 100 2.46 -28.59 -19.29
C GLU A 100 2.30 -27.39 -18.33
N GLN A 101 1.74 -27.58 -17.14
CA GLN A 101 1.47 -26.53 -16.18
C GLN A 101 2.34 -26.63 -14.93
N GLY A 102 2.93 -27.80 -14.64
CA GLY A 102 3.72 -27.94 -13.44
C GLY A 102 4.18 -29.36 -13.10
N VAL A 103 4.55 -29.53 -11.84
CA VAL A 103 5.04 -30.80 -11.27
C VAL A 103 4.27 -31.12 -10.01
N VAL A 104 3.95 -32.40 -9.84
CA VAL A 104 3.33 -32.94 -8.63
C VAL A 104 4.36 -33.84 -7.93
N PHE A 105 4.58 -33.58 -6.66
CA PHE A 105 5.49 -34.31 -5.80
C PHE A 105 4.70 -35.05 -4.72
N GLN A 106 5.09 -36.30 -4.47
CA GLN A 106 4.74 -37.03 -3.25
C GLN A 106 5.87 -36.82 -2.25
N VAL A 107 5.54 -36.33 -1.07
CA VAL A 107 6.53 -36.00 -0.03
C VAL A 107 6.16 -36.72 1.27
N ARG A 108 7.13 -37.31 1.93
CA ARG A 108 6.99 -37.92 3.26
C ARG A 108 7.81 -37.14 4.27
N ASN A 109 7.25 -36.92 5.46
CA ASN A 109 7.95 -36.27 6.56
C ASN A 109 8.54 -37.28 7.56
N ASP A 110 9.29 -36.79 8.54
CA ASP A 110 10.00 -37.59 9.56
C ASP A 110 9.07 -38.23 10.60
N VAL A 111 7.81 -37.81 10.70
CA VAL A 111 6.78 -38.46 11.53
C VAL A 111 5.81 -39.36 10.74
N GLY A 112 6.11 -39.61 9.47
CA GLY A 112 5.40 -40.57 8.61
C GLY A 112 4.16 -40.01 7.92
N VAL A 113 3.86 -38.73 8.02
CA VAL A 113 2.79 -38.06 7.28
C VAL A 113 3.22 -37.89 5.83
N GLN A 114 2.29 -38.10 4.90
CA GLN A 114 2.52 -37.88 3.47
C GLN A 114 1.80 -36.62 3.02
N ALA A 115 2.34 -35.91 2.03
CA ALA A 115 1.72 -34.76 1.42
C ALA A 115 1.84 -34.79 -0.09
N LEU A 116 0.80 -34.33 -0.78
CA LEU A 116 0.83 -34.05 -2.19
C LEU A 116 1.15 -32.55 -2.38
N ILE A 117 2.24 -32.27 -3.08
CA ILE A 117 2.68 -30.91 -3.35
C ILE A 117 2.59 -30.66 -4.84
N ARG A 118 1.80 -29.65 -5.22
CA ARG A 118 1.70 -29.22 -6.62
C ARG A 118 2.41 -27.89 -6.78
N VAL A 119 3.34 -27.81 -7.72
CA VAL A 119 4.01 -26.57 -8.11
C VAL A 119 3.62 -26.25 -9.55
N ARG A 120 2.89 -25.17 -9.73
CA ARG A 120 2.46 -24.65 -11.04
C ARG A 120 3.36 -23.49 -11.44
N PHE A 121 3.77 -23.44 -12.70
CA PHE A 121 4.70 -22.44 -13.23
C PHE A 121 3.97 -21.52 -14.22
N GLU A 122 3.98 -20.24 -13.94
CA GLU A 122 3.45 -19.20 -14.83
C GLU A 122 4.56 -18.21 -15.22
N LYS A 123 4.27 -17.26 -16.10
CA LYS A 123 5.29 -16.40 -16.70
C LYS A 123 6.13 -15.64 -15.65
N HIS A 124 5.51 -15.05 -14.64
CA HIS A 124 6.15 -14.20 -13.64
C HIS A 124 6.00 -14.70 -12.20
N PHE A 125 5.36 -15.84 -12.01
CA PHE A 125 5.19 -16.43 -10.68
C PHE A 125 5.04 -17.95 -10.74
N LEU A 126 5.28 -18.58 -9.61
CA LEU A 126 4.88 -19.96 -9.38
C LEU A 126 3.88 -20.03 -8.22
N ARG A 127 2.97 -20.98 -8.28
CA ARG A 127 2.05 -21.33 -7.20
C ARG A 127 2.42 -22.69 -6.64
N MET A 128 2.54 -22.76 -5.31
CA MET A 128 2.76 -24.02 -4.58
C MET A 128 1.54 -24.30 -3.71
N SER A 129 0.97 -25.49 -3.83
CA SER A 129 -0.02 -26.03 -2.91
C SER A 129 0.50 -27.23 -2.16
N VAL A 130 0.14 -27.36 -0.89
CA VAL A 130 0.54 -28.44 0.01
C VAL A 130 -0.71 -29.07 0.61
N GLU A 131 -0.92 -30.36 0.36
CA GLU A 131 -2.09 -31.13 0.82
C GLU A 131 -1.59 -32.37 1.61
N PRO A 132 -1.40 -32.29 2.94
CA PRO A 132 -1.02 -33.43 3.75
C PRO A 132 -2.21 -34.36 4.01
N ASP A 133 -1.94 -35.65 4.20
CA ASP A 133 -2.94 -36.65 4.56
C ASP A 133 -3.41 -36.54 6.03
N ARG A 134 -2.80 -35.67 6.82
CA ARG A 134 -3.16 -35.34 8.19
C ARG A 134 -3.10 -33.82 8.41
N PRO A 135 -4.16 -33.21 8.98
CA PRO A 135 -4.14 -31.81 9.37
C PRO A 135 -2.99 -31.48 10.30
N GLY A 136 -2.51 -30.24 10.22
CA GLY A 136 -1.45 -29.76 11.10
C GLY A 136 -0.86 -28.44 10.62
N ARG A 137 0.28 -28.11 11.20
CA ARG A 137 1.06 -26.95 10.78
C ARG A 137 1.69 -27.21 9.40
N ILE A 138 1.62 -26.20 8.52
CA ILE A 138 2.27 -26.25 7.21
C ILE A 138 3.13 -25.00 7.06
N VAL A 139 4.44 -25.16 6.78
CA VAL A 139 5.37 -24.04 6.59
C VAL A 139 6.34 -24.34 5.46
N ALA A 140 6.37 -23.46 4.48
CA ALA A 140 7.36 -23.48 3.41
C ALA A 140 8.46 -22.44 3.72
N ARG A 141 9.74 -22.85 3.57
CA ARG A 141 10.91 -22.06 3.94
C ARG A 141 11.90 -21.96 2.80
N THR A 142 12.38 -20.75 2.57
CA THR A 142 13.61 -20.51 1.79
C THR A 142 14.70 -20.01 2.72
N GLY A 143 15.94 -19.97 2.25
CA GLY A 143 17.02 -19.21 2.90
C GLY A 143 16.76 -17.72 2.85
N GLY A 144 17.66 -16.94 3.42
CA GLY A 144 17.55 -15.49 3.47
C GLY A 144 17.48 -14.86 2.08
N ILE A 145 16.45 -14.04 1.86
CA ILE A 145 16.18 -13.41 0.57
C ILE A 145 16.81 -12.02 0.41
N GLY A 146 17.70 -11.64 1.33
CA GLY A 146 18.37 -10.35 1.34
C GLY A 146 17.53 -9.25 1.98
N PRO A 147 17.77 -7.97 1.64
CA PRO A 147 16.91 -6.87 2.11
C PRO A 147 15.47 -7.12 1.70
N THR A 148 14.58 -7.12 2.68
CA THR A 148 13.20 -7.59 2.54
C THR A 148 12.24 -6.60 3.18
N PHE A 149 11.14 -6.34 2.49
CA PHE A 149 10.14 -5.33 2.86
C PHE A 149 8.72 -5.90 2.74
N GLY A 150 7.74 -5.17 3.27
CA GLY A 150 6.33 -5.55 3.24
C GLY A 150 5.74 -5.68 4.64
N LEU A 151 4.84 -6.63 4.84
CA LEU A 151 4.21 -6.93 6.13
C LEU A 151 3.54 -5.71 6.78
N ALA A 152 2.76 -4.96 6.03
CA ALA A 152 1.99 -3.86 6.59
C ALA A 152 0.90 -4.38 7.55
N ASP A 153 0.62 -3.74 8.59
CA ASP A 153 1.09 -2.55 9.29
C ASP A 153 1.71 -2.97 10.62
N HIS A 154 3.01 -2.86 10.85
CA HIS A 154 3.55 -3.35 12.10
C HIS A 154 4.55 -2.42 12.80
N GLY A 155 4.72 -1.21 12.30
CA GLY A 155 5.49 -0.17 12.96
C GLY A 155 6.97 -0.47 13.24
N ALA A 156 7.51 -1.54 12.64
CA ALA A 156 8.94 -1.85 12.71
C ALA A 156 9.66 -1.27 11.48
N PRO A 157 11.00 -1.22 11.48
CA PRO A 157 11.76 -0.89 10.28
C PRO A 157 11.31 -1.73 9.08
N THR A 158 11.24 -1.13 7.91
CA THR A 158 10.71 -1.77 6.71
C THR A 158 11.64 -2.85 6.16
N ASP A 159 12.96 -2.73 6.35
CA ASP A 159 13.93 -3.79 6.03
C ASP A 159 14.01 -4.79 7.20
N PHE A 160 13.57 -6.02 6.95
CA PHE A 160 13.55 -7.09 7.94
C PHE A 160 14.87 -7.85 8.06
N ARG A 161 15.87 -7.51 7.26
CA ARG A 161 17.18 -8.12 7.31
C ARG A 161 17.86 -7.87 8.66
N GLY A 162 18.32 -8.95 9.30
CA GLY A 162 19.04 -8.87 10.57
C GLY A 162 18.20 -8.52 11.79
N LEU A 163 16.87 -8.44 11.66
CA LEU A 163 16.00 -8.31 12.83
C LEU A 163 15.90 -9.66 13.53
N PRO A 164 16.11 -9.72 14.87
CA PRO A 164 15.93 -10.94 15.64
C PRO A 164 14.43 -11.24 15.73
N ARG A 165 13.88 -11.92 14.75
CA ARG A 165 12.46 -12.31 14.72
C ARG A 165 12.30 -13.75 15.12
N LYS A 166 11.51 -13.96 16.14
CA LYS A 166 10.87 -15.24 16.39
C LYS A 166 9.83 -15.49 15.31
N THR A 167 9.52 -16.73 15.05
CA THR A 167 8.37 -17.10 14.22
C THR A 167 7.13 -16.38 14.78
N THR A 168 6.56 -15.49 14.02
CA THR A 168 5.38 -14.77 14.42
C THR A 168 4.18 -15.53 13.89
N GLU A 169 3.40 -16.10 14.79
CA GLU A 169 2.07 -16.53 14.43
C GLU A 169 1.23 -15.27 14.23
N LEU A 170 0.91 -15.00 12.99
CA LEU A 170 -0.03 -13.96 12.66
C LEU A 170 -1.42 -14.55 12.83
N THR A 171 -1.85 -14.60 14.07
CA THR A 171 -3.22 -14.94 14.39
C THR A 171 -4.06 -13.70 14.19
N GLY A 172 -4.44 -13.42 12.97
CA GLY A 172 -5.26 -12.29 12.60
C GLY A 172 -5.23 -11.16 13.62
N TYR A 173 -5.21 -10.03 13.65
CA TYR A 173 -5.30 -8.81 14.41
C TYR A 173 -5.09 -8.78 15.88
N SER A 174 -4.17 -8.06 16.24
CA SER A 174 -4.32 -7.17 17.36
C SER A 174 -3.71 -5.83 16.96
N ASN A 175 -4.42 -4.77 17.09
CA ASN A 175 -4.01 -3.50 16.55
C ASN A 175 -3.69 -2.45 17.60
N GLU A 176 -3.63 -2.80 18.88
CA GLU A 176 -3.80 -1.78 19.88
C GLU A 176 -2.55 -1.34 20.61
N ASP A 177 -1.56 -2.19 20.71
CA ASP A 177 -0.35 -1.85 21.45
C ASP A 177 0.72 -1.15 20.62
N LEU A 178 0.36 -0.65 19.45
CA LEU A 178 1.26 0.13 18.63
C LEU A 178 1.69 1.44 19.28
N GLY A 179 0.96 1.91 20.29
CA GLY A 179 1.34 3.07 21.11
C GLY A 179 2.48 2.82 22.07
N SER A 180 2.72 1.58 22.48
CA SER A 180 3.73 1.25 23.47
C SER A 180 5.14 1.06 22.92
N GLY A 181 5.33 1.10 21.60
CA GLY A 181 6.61 0.81 20.95
C GLY A 181 7.02 -0.66 21.04
N GLN A 182 6.15 -1.54 21.50
CA GLN A 182 6.40 -2.97 21.56
C GLN A 182 5.95 -3.63 20.24
N PRO A 183 6.79 -4.45 19.62
CA PRO A 183 6.46 -5.12 18.35
C PRO A 183 5.53 -6.33 18.52
N THR A 184 4.78 -6.42 19.60
CA THR A 184 4.08 -7.63 20.00
C THR A 184 2.69 -7.78 19.42
N THR A 185 2.15 -6.74 18.83
CA THR A 185 0.82 -6.77 18.23
C THR A 185 0.86 -6.22 16.81
N VAL A 186 0.83 -7.15 15.90
CA VAL A 186 0.93 -6.87 14.48
C VAL A 186 -0.47 -6.78 13.92
N ARG A 187 -0.83 -5.60 13.46
CA ARG A 187 -1.98 -5.42 12.60
C ARG A 187 -1.56 -5.74 11.18
N LEU A 188 -1.71 -6.99 10.81
CA LEU A 188 -1.29 -7.41 9.50
C LEU A 188 -2.45 -7.31 8.52
N VAL A 189 -2.37 -6.34 7.64
CA VAL A 189 -3.25 -6.22 6.48
C VAL A 189 -2.69 -6.96 5.27
N SER A 190 -1.41 -7.35 5.32
CA SER A 190 -0.78 -8.15 4.27
C SER A 190 0.40 -8.94 4.80
N ASN A 191 0.55 -10.17 4.33
CA ASN A 191 1.75 -11.01 4.52
C ASN A 191 2.62 -11.05 3.25
N PHE A 192 2.41 -10.14 2.32
CA PHE A 192 3.26 -9.97 1.16
C PHE A 192 4.65 -9.50 1.58
N VAL A 193 5.67 -10.18 1.07
CA VAL A 193 7.08 -9.89 1.33
C VAL A 193 7.81 -9.78 0.00
N ILE A 194 8.56 -8.72 -0.19
CA ILE A 194 9.35 -8.47 -1.40
C ILE A 194 10.82 -8.23 -1.07
N SER A 195 11.72 -8.82 -1.87
CA SER A 195 13.14 -8.48 -1.94
C SER A 195 13.45 -7.88 -3.31
N PRO A 196 13.43 -6.55 -3.43
CA PRO A 196 13.62 -5.89 -4.72
C PRO A 196 14.97 -6.22 -5.37
N GLY A 197 16.04 -6.27 -4.57
CA GLY A 197 17.38 -6.59 -5.04
C GLY A 197 17.53 -8.01 -5.61
N ARG A 198 16.74 -8.96 -5.10
CA ARG A 198 16.69 -10.34 -5.61
C ARG A 198 15.67 -10.53 -6.73
N GLY A 199 14.76 -9.57 -6.93
CA GLY A 199 13.67 -9.71 -7.88
C GLY A 199 12.72 -10.86 -7.52
N VAL A 200 12.44 -11.03 -6.22
CA VAL A 200 11.58 -12.10 -5.69
C VAL A 200 10.62 -11.52 -4.66
N ALA A 201 9.37 -11.97 -4.72
CA ALA A 201 8.39 -11.73 -3.66
C ALA A 201 7.63 -13.01 -3.32
N VAL A 202 7.03 -13.06 -2.14
CA VAL A 202 6.26 -14.20 -1.66
C VAL A 202 5.02 -13.74 -0.91
N VAL A 203 3.92 -14.46 -1.09
CA VAL A 203 2.69 -14.29 -0.31
C VAL A 203 1.95 -15.62 -0.17
N ASN A 204 1.41 -15.87 1.00
CA ASN A 204 0.43 -16.92 1.22
C ASN A 204 -0.96 -16.28 1.28
N LEU A 205 -1.84 -16.60 0.34
CA LEU A 205 -3.20 -16.02 0.24
C LEU A 205 -4.22 -16.69 1.14
N GLU A 206 -3.83 -17.71 1.90
CA GLU A 206 -4.71 -18.32 2.89
C GLU A 206 -5.21 -17.25 3.88
N PRO A 207 -6.53 -17.01 4.04
CA PRO A 207 -7.05 -15.97 4.91
C PRO A 207 -7.00 -16.30 6.40
N ARG A 208 -6.69 -17.55 6.76
CA ARG A 208 -6.65 -18.02 8.14
C ARG A 208 -5.32 -17.71 8.83
N ARG A 209 -5.16 -18.20 10.05
CA ARG A 209 -3.97 -18.01 10.89
C ARG A 209 -2.68 -18.36 10.15
N LYS A 210 -1.79 -17.39 10.00
CA LYS A 210 -0.56 -17.49 9.23
C LYS A 210 0.68 -17.57 10.09
N ILE A 211 1.70 -18.17 9.52
CA ILE A 211 3.06 -18.10 10.02
C ILE A 211 3.86 -17.30 9.00
N VAL A 212 4.50 -16.23 9.48
CA VAL A 212 5.46 -15.48 8.67
C VAL A 212 6.73 -15.32 9.49
N ARG A 213 7.87 -15.66 8.90
CA ARG A 213 9.17 -15.36 9.47
C ARG A 213 10.05 -14.78 8.38
N VAL A 214 10.69 -13.66 8.70
CA VAL A 214 11.66 -13.02 7.82
C VAL A 214 12.83 -12.58 8.66
N ASP A 215 14.00 -13.12 8.39
CA ASP A 215 15.26 -12.71 8.99
C ASP A 215 16.41 -12.85 7.99
N ALA A 216 17.65 -12.65 8.45
CA ALA A 216 18.82 -12.73 7.58
C ALA A 216 19.00 -14.11 6.93
N ASP A 217 18.59 -15.17 7.60
CA ASP A 217 18.88 -16.56 7.23
C ASP A 217 17.66 -17.27 6.63
N GLU A 218 16.45 -16.77 6.85
CA GLU A 218 15.23 -17.48 6.51
C GLU A 218 14.09 -16.54 6.08
N CYS A 219 13.34 -16.97 5.07
CA CYS A 219 12.00 -16.46 4.78
C CYS A 219 11.01 -17.62 4.77
N ALA A 220 10.03 -17.57 5.66
CA ALA A 220 9.02 -18.62 5.80
C ALA A 220 7.61 -18.05 5.70
N GLN A 221 6.74 -18.79 5.04
CA GLN A 221 5.30 -18.55 4.97
C GLN A 221 4.55 -19.85 5.25
N GLY A 222 3.45 -19.78 5.99
CA GLY A 222 2.71 -20.98 6.31
C GLY A 222 1.36 -20.74 6.96
N THR A 223 0.73 -21.85 7.37
CA THR A 223 -0.50 -21.87 8.17
C THR A 223 -0.26 -22.55 9.51
N VAL A 224 -0.87 -22.03 10.57
CA VAL A 224 -0.71 -22.57 11.95
C VAL A 224 -1.39 -23.92 12.09
N SER A 225 -2.54 -24.11 11.44
CA SER A 225 -3.31 -25.34 11.42
C SER A 225 -4.18 -25.38 10.18
N GLY A 226 -4.30 -26.52 9.55
CA GLY A 226 -5.14 -26.69 8.37
C GLY A 226 -4.95 -28.03 7.69
N ASP A 227 -5.88 -28.34 6.81
CA ASP A 227 -5.86 -29.54 5.97
C ASP A 227 -5.00 -29.33 4.72
N ALA A 228 -4.77 -28.08 4.34
CA ALA A 228 -3.99 -27.68 3.19
C ALA A 228 -3.45 -26.26 3.30
N MET A 229 -2.42 -25.96 2.51
CA MET A 229 -1.97 -24.60 2.17
C MET A 229 -2.03 -24.47 0.63
N PRO A 230 -3.17 -24.00 0.06
CA PRO A 230 -3.40 -24.09 -1.37
C PRO A 230 -2.71 -22.99 -2.19
N ASP A 231 -2.37 -21.83 -1.59
CA ASP A 231 -2.16 -20.60 -2.30
C ASP A 231 -0.89 -19.84 -1.86
N LEU A 232 0.24 -20.54 -1.85
CA LEU A 232 1.56 -19.93 -1.69
C LEU A 232 2.11 -19.54 -3.07
N TYR A 233 2.35 -18.23 -3.25
CA TYR A 233 2.87 -17.66 -4.50
C TYR A 233 4.26 -17.09 -4.32
N TYR A 234 5.15 -17.37 -5.27
CA TYR A 234 6.44 -16.71 -5.44
C TYR A 234 6.44 -15.96 -6.77
N TYR A 235 6.78 -14.68 -6.74
CA TYR A 235 6.83 -13.79 -7.92
C TYR A 235 8.27 -13.50 -8.30
N PHE A 236 8.51 -13.26 -9.60
CA PHE A 236 9.84 -13.02 -10.15
C PHE A 236 9.82 -11.90 -11.18
N GLY A 237 10.87 -11.08 -11.17
CA GLY A 237 11.05 -10.01 -12.14
C GLY A 237 11.54 -8.70 -11.53
N SER A 238 11.39 -7.64 -12.30
CA SER A 238 11.45 -6.28 -11.77
C SER A 238 10.32 -6.01 -10.77
N PRO A 239 10.43 -5.02 -9.88
CA PRO A 239 9.32 -4.68 -9.00
C PRO A 239 8.00 -4.43 -9.74
N ASP A 240 8.02 -3.75 -10.89
CA ASP A 240 6.82 -3.54 -11.72
C ASP A 240 6.17 -4.85 -12.16
N GLU A 241 6.96 -5.83 -12.59
CA GLU A 241 6.44 -7.15 -13.00
C GLU A 241 5.91 -7.94 -11.83
N ILE A 242 6.56 -7.86 -10.66
CA ILE A 242 6.13 -8.51 -9.42
C ILE A 242 4.76 -7.97 -8.99
N TYR A 243 4.60 -6.65 -8.92
CA TYR A 243 3.31 -6.06 -8.51
C TYR A 243 2.18 -6.32 -9.50
N ARG A 244 2.48 -6.33 -10.79
CA ARG A 244 1.50 -6.71 -11.83
C ARG A 244 1.04 -8.16 -11.66
N GLY A 245 1.98 -9.08 -11.43
CA GLY A 245 1.66 -10.47 -11.12
C GLY A 245 0.84 -10.61 -9.83
N PHE A 246 1.17 -9.84 -8.81
CA PHE A 246 0.41 -9.82 -7.55
C PHE A 246 -1.00 -9.26 -7.73
N LEU A 247 -1.17 -8.20 -8.50
CA LEU A 247 -2.48 -7.64 -8.85
C LEU A 247 -3.35 -8.67 -9.57
N GLU A 248 -2.78 -9.37 -10.55
CA GLU A 248 -3.47 -10.44 -11.30
C GLU A 248 -3.93 -11.57 -10.37
N VAL A 249 -3.03 -12.07 -9.52
CA VAL A 249 -3.32 -13.17 -8.59
C VAL A 249 -4.37 -12.75 -7.56
N ARG A 250 -4.28 -11.56 -6.98
CA ARG A 250 -5.31 -11.05 -6.05
C ARG A 250 -6.69 -11.03 -6.69
N SER A 251 -6.78 -10.56 -7.93
CA SER A 251 -8.05 -10.53 -8.67
C SER A 251 -8.63 -11.93 -8.90
N ARG A 252 -7.79 -12.91 -9.25
CA ARG A 252 -8.20 -14.32 -9.41
C ARG A 252 -8.78 -14.93 -8.12
N HIS A 253 -8.27 -14.49 -6.98
CA HIS A 253 -8.68 -14.98 -5.65
C HIS A 253 -9.81 -14.17 -5.01
N GLY A 254 -10.46 -13.28 -5.75
CA GLY A 254 -11.60 -12.52 -5.25
C GLY A 254 -11.23 -11.36 -4.35
N TYR A 255 -9.97 -10.87 -4.42
CA TYR A 255 -9.51 -9.65 -3.76
C TYR A 255 -9.41 -8.51 -4.78
N PRO A 256 -10.54 -7.93 -5.22
CA PRO A 256 -10.54 -6.89 -6.23
C PRO A 256 -9.94 -5.59 -5.68
N VAL A 257 -9.24 -4.88 -6.54
CA VAL A 257 -8.93 -3.47 -6.34
C VAL A 257 -9.95 -2.62 -7.08
N PHE A 258 -10.17 -1.41 -6.61
CA PHE A 258 -11.10 -0.46 -7.22
C PHE A 258 -10.34 0.79 -7.63
N LYS A 259 -10.77 1.38 -8.75
CA LYS A 259 -10.23 2.67 -9.17
C LYS A 259 -10.55 3.71 -8.09
N PRO A 260 -9.56 4.40 -7.56
CA PRO A 260 -9.76 5.38 -6.50
C PRO A 260 -10.47 6.61 -7.03
N LYS A 261 -11.18 7.34 -6.15
CA LYS A 261 -11.94 8.54 -6.51
C LYS A 261 -11.13 9.80 -6.24
N TYR A 262 -11.10 10.71 -7.19
CA TYR A 262 -10.29 11.92 -7.19
C TYR A 262 -10.34 12.70 -5.87
N ALA A 263 -11.53 12.99 -5.35
CA ALA A 263 -11.67 13.87 -4.19
C ALA A 263 -10.85 13.43 -2.97
N MET A 264 -10.64 12.11 -2.79
CA MET A 264 -9.95 11.56 -1.63
C MET A 264 -8.44 11.84 -1.60
N PHE A 265 -7.85 12.21 -2.75
CA PHE A 265 -6.42 12.56 -2.86
C PHE A 265 -6.14 14.05 -2.64
N GLY A 266 -7.14 14.83 -2.29
CA GLY A 266 -7.01 16.23 -1.89
C GLY A 266 -6.90 16.41 -0.38
N VAL A 267 -7.03 17.66 0.04
CA VAL A 267 -7.02 18.02 1.47
C VAL A 267 -8.38 17.73 2.08
N GLY A 268 -8.40 16.96 3.16
CA GLY A 268 -9.59 16.68 3.94
C GLY A 268 -9.59 17.36 5.32
N TRP A 269 -10.71 17.20 6.03
CA TRP A 269 -10.85 17.59 7.43
C TRP A 269 -11.62 16.51 8.21
N GLU A 270 -11.17 16.22 9.43
CA GLU A 270 -11.82 15.24 10.29
C GLU A 270 -12.27 15.84 11.62
N ALA A 271 -13.56 15.72 11.90
CA ALA A 271 -14.18 16.28 13.10
C ALA A 271 -13.58 15.73 14.39
N TRP A 272 -13.24 14.44 14.43
CA TRP A 272 -12.70 13.82 15.65
C TRP A 272 -11.37 14.44 16.08
N GLY A 273 -10.44 14.64 15.16
CA GLY A 273 -9.15 15.28 15.46
C GLY A 273 -9.28 16.71 15.95
N ALA A 274 -10.29 17.43 15.48
CA ALA A 274 -10.55 18.82 15.85
C ALA A 274 -11.35 18.96 17.16
N LEU A 275 -12.38 18.15 17.33
CA LEU A 275 -13.49 18.39 18.26
C LEU A 275 -13.64 17.29 19.32
N ALA A 276 -13.13 16.09 19.08
CA ALA A 276 -13.38 14.92 19.91
C ALA A 276 -14.90 14.78 20.24
N TRP A 277 -15.26 14.73 21.52
CA TRP A 277 -16.66 14.59 21.93
C TRP A 277 -17.52 15.87 21.79
N ASP A 278 -16.92 17.03 21.44
CA ASP A 278 -17.66 18.27 21.14
C ASP A 278 -18.21 18.29 19.72
N THR A 279 -18.12 17.17 18.99
CA THR A 279 -18.64 17.02 17.63
C THR A 279 -20.16 17.13 17.62
N ASN A 280 -20.69 18.17 16.98
CA ASN A 280 -22.11 18.40 16.71
C ASN A 280 -22.26 19.27 15.47
N GLU A 281 -23.49 19.43 14.97
CA GLU A 281 -23.77 20.18 13.74
C GLU A 281 -23.19 21.59 13.75
N ARG A 282 -23.34 22.33 14.86
CA ARG A 282 -22.83 23.71 15.00
C ARG A 282 -21.31 23.73 14.94
N THR A 283 -20.64 22.93 15.77
CA THR A 283 -19.16 22.96 15.87
C THR A 283 -18.49 22.44 14.60
N VAL A 284 -19.08 21.46 13.93
CA VAL A 284 -18.61 20.97 12.62
C VAL A 284 -18.72 22.07 11.57
N ARG A 285 -19.88 22.76 11.49
CA ARG A 285 -20.10 23.85 10.56
C ARG A 285 -19.12 25.01 10.81
N GLU A 286 -18.94 25.41 12.05
CA GLU A 286 -18.02 26.49 12.45
C GLU A 286 -16.57 26.17 12.04
N ASN A 287 -16.08 24.97 12.32
CA ASN A 287 -14.72 24.58 11.97
C ASN A 287 -14.47 24.49 10.47
N VAL A 288 -15.35 23.84 9.72
CA VAL A 288 -15.23 23.75 8.26
C VAL A 288 -15.23 25.15 7.63
N ASN A 289 -16.16 26.02 8.08
CA ASN A 289 -16.21 27.38 7.59
C ASN A 289 -14.96 28.18 7.93
N HIS A 290 -14.38 27.98 9.11
CA HIS A 290 -13.12 28.62 9.48
C HIS A 290 -11.97 28.17 8.57
N TYR A 291 -11.80 26.90 8.32
CA TYR A 291 -10.80 26.38 7.38
C TYR A 291 -10.96 27.01 5.99
N LEU A 292 -12.17 26.98 5.43
CA LEU A 292 -12.43 27.55 4.10
C LEU A 292 -12.16 29.08 4.06
N LYS A 293 -12.59 29.82 5.08
CA LYS A 293 -12.33 31.24 5.20
C LYS A 293 -10.84 31.58 5.33
N SER A 294 -10.07 30.70 5.99
CA SER A 294 -8.61 30.81 6.11
C SER A 294 -7.86 30.38 4.85
N GLY A 295 -8.56 30.02 3.77
CA GLY A 295 -7.98 29.70 2.47
C GLY A 295 -7.46 28.27 2.32
N TYR A 296 -7.90 27.33 3.17
CA TYR A 296 -7.61 25.90 3.03
C TYR A 296 -8.47 25.29 1.92
N PRO A 297 -7.87 24.64 0.93
CA PRO A 297 -8.58 24.08 -0.23
C PRO A 297 -9.11 22.67 0.07
N LEU A 298 -10.08 22.56 0.96
CA LEU A 298 -10.68 21.28 1.35
C LEU A 298 -11.41 20.61 0.17
N SER A 299 -11.32 19.31 0.06
CA SER A 299 -11.98 18.44 -0.93
C SER A 299 -12.99 17.50 -0.31
N TRP A 300 -12.74 17.06 0.93
CA TRP A 300 -13.59 16.12 1.65
C TRP A 300 -13.55 16.39 3.15
N MET A 301 -14.51 15.81 3.85
CA MET A 301 -14.54 15.84 5.31
C MET A 301 -15.15 14.57 5.89
N VAL A 302 -14.84 14.28 7.16
CA VAL A 302 -15.41 13.18 7.90
C VAL A 302 -16.11 13.68 9.15
N ILE A 303 -17.39 13.39 9.30
CA ILE A 303 -18.09 13.38 10.57
C ILE A 303 -17.90 11.99 11.15
N GLY A 304 -16.79 11.80 11.83
CA GLY A 304 -16.47 10.53 12.49
C GLY A 304 -16.82 10.58 13.95
N SER A 305 -16.88 9.43 14.59
CA SER A 305 -17.19 9.21 16.01
C SER A 305 -18.02 10.30 16.70
N GLY A 306 -19.23 9.97 17.17
CA GLY A 306 -20.02 10.90 17.98
C GLY A 306 -21.21 11.57 17.27
N PHE A 307 -21.54 11.25 16.02
CA PHE A 307 -22.78 11.71 15.38
C PHE A 307 -24.00 10.87 15.75
N TRP A 308 -23.80 9.69 16.29
CA TRP A 308 -24.83 8.77 16.76
C TRP A 308 -25.27 9.04 18.20
N PRO A 309 -26.44 8.56 18.65
CA PRO A 309 -26.92 8.70 20.00
C PRO A 309 -25.91 8.19 21.02
N ARG A 310 -25.59 9.04 22.00
CA ARG A 310 -24.69 8.73 23.10
C ARG A 310 -25.52 8.31 24.31
N ALA A 311 -25.88 7.05 24.39
CA ALA A 311 -26.73 6.52 25.45
C ALA A 311 -26.11 6.63 26.86
N ASP A 312 -24.78 6.78 26.92
CA ASP A 312 -24.06 6.89 28.16
C ASP A 312 -22.85 7.83 27.97
N THR A 313 -23.03 9.10 28.36
CA THR A 313 -22.01 10.13 28.27
C THR A 313 -20.80 9.86 29.17
N ASN A 314 -20.98 9.15 30.27
CA ASN A 314 -19.89 8.84 31.21
C ASN A 314 -18.91 7.82 30.63
N LEU A 315 -19.39 6.91 29.77
CA LEU A 315 -18.56 5.92 29.08
C LEU A 315 -18.06 6.42 27.73
N HIS A 316 -18.53 7.57 27.26
CA HIS A 316 -18.28 8.05 25.89
C HIS A 316 -18.56 6.92 24.86
N ALA A 317 -19.62 6.18 25.07
CA ALA A 317 -19.94 5.01 24.29
C ALA A 317 -20.62 5.40 22.99
N THR A 318 -20.19 4.79 21.91
CA THR A 318 -20.74 4.97 20.59
C THR A 318 -21.64 3.80 20.27
N THR A 319 -22.85 4.02 19.83
CA THR A 319 -23.78 2.96 20.03
C THR A 319 -24.67 2.54 18.89
N SER A 320 -24.95 3.40 17.92
CA SER A 320 -26.05 3.08 17.05
C SER A 320 -25.71 3.27 15.59
N PHE A 321 -25.44 2.17 14.93
CA PHE A 321 -25.36 2.13 13.49
C PHE A 321 -26.66 2.64 12.85
N GLY A 322 -26.55 3.51 11.84
CA GLY A 322 -27.69 3.98 11.05
C GLY A 322 -28.59 5.01 11.74
N MET A 323 -28.12 5.71 12.77
CA MET A 323 -28.91 6.73 13.48
C MET A 323 -28.13 8.01 13.70
N TRP A 324 -28.77 9.15 13.44
CA TRP A 324 -28.31 10.45 13.87
C TRP A 324 -28.81 10.74 15.30
N ASP A 325 -27.93 11.34 16.10
CA ASP A 325 -28.39 11.97 17.34
C ASP A 325 -29.08 13.29 17.00
N LYS A 326 -30.40 13.33 17.14
CA LYS A 326 -31.22 14.51 16.77
C LYS A 326 -30.97 15.74 17.61
N ASN A 327 -30.40 15.59 18.81
CA ASN A 327 -29.99 16.73 19.64
C ASN A 327 -28.65 17.32 19.16
N LEU A 328 -27.76 16.48 18.68
CA LEU A 328 -26.45 16.91 18.18
C LEU A 328 -26.49 17.35 16.72
N TYR A 329 -27.32 16.69 15.91
CA TYR A 329 -27.50 16.96 14.49
C TYR A 329 -29.00 17.05 14.18
N PRO A 330 -29.63 18.22 14.44
CA PRO A 330 -31.06 18.41 14.20
C PRO A 330 -31.41 18.40 12.71
N THR A 331 -30.52 18.90 11.84
CA THR A 331 -30.74 19.04 10.39
C THR A 331 -29.57 18.49 9.56
N PRO A 332 -29.23 17.18 9.69
CA PRO A 332 -28.03 16.64 9.09
C PRO A 332 -28.04 16.71 7.55
N THR A 333 -29.20 16.52 6.91
CA THR A 333 -29.35 16.61 5.45
C THR A 333 -29.03 18.04 4.94
N ASP A 334 -29.47 19.07 5.66
CA ASP A 334 -29.19 20.45 5.29
C ASP A 334 -27.70 20.78 5.46
N LEU A 335 -27.07 20.28 6.53
CA LEU A 335 -25.64 20.42 6.75
C LEU A 335 -24.84 19.78 5.61
N ILE A 336 -25.18 18.56 5.20
CA ILE A 336 -24.52 17.86 4.10
C ILE A 336 -24.69 18.64 2.79
N LYS A 337 -25.90 19.09 2.49
CA LYS A 337 -26.20 19.90 1.31
C LYS A 337 -25.38 21.20 1.30
N GLU A 338 -25.23 21.88 2.44
CA GLU A 338 -24.38 23.06 2.60
C GLU A 338 -22.93 22.76 2.23
N PHE A 339 -22.39 21.63 2.70
CA PHE A 339 -21.02 21.23 2.40
C PHE A 339 -20.83 20.84 0.93
N HIS A 340 -21.80 20.18 0.31
CA HIS A 340 -21.79 19.92 -1.13
C HIS A 340 -21.76 21.22 -1.96
N GLN A 341 -22.49 22.25 -1.57
CA GLN A 341 -22.43 23.57 -2.23
C GLN A 341 -21.05 24.21 -2.14
N LYS A 342 -20.24 23.83 -1.15
CA LYS A 342 -18.84 24.25 -0.98
C LYS A 342 -17.86 23.31 -1.69
N GLY A 343 -18.33 22.32 -2.41
CA GLY A 343 -17.53 21.35 -3.16
C GLY A 343 -16.91 20.21 -2.33
N LEU A 344 -17.37 20.02 -1.11
CA LEU A 344 -16.85 18.97 -0.21
C LEU A 344 -17.59 17.66 -0.38
N LYS A 345 -16.87 16.54 -0.30
CA LYS A 345 -17.43 15.22 -0.07
C LYS A 345 -17.55 14.96 1.42
N VAL A 346 -18.69 14.41 1.85
CA VAL A 346 -19.01 14.18 3.25
C VAL A 346 -19.02 12.68 3.55
N LEU A 347 -18.16 12.24 4.47
CA LEU A 347 -18.08 10.87 4.93
C LEU A 347 -18.51 10.76 6.39
N LEU A 348 -19.10 9.61 6.77
CA LEU A 348 -19.43 9.27 8.15
C LEU A 348 -18.54 8.16 8.68
N GLY A 349 -18.30 8.13 9.98
CA GLY A 349 -17.66 7.01 10.65
C GLY A 349 -18.49 5.73 10.53
N LEU A 350 -17.90 4.64 10.07
CA LEU A 350 -18.54 3.35 9.89
C LEU A 350 -17.97 2.32 10.85
N ARG A 351 -18.84 1.44 11.37
CA ARG A 351 -18.46 0.28 12.19
C ARG A 351 -19.33 -0.91 11.88
N ILE A 352 -18.77 -2.09 11.82
CA ILE A 352 -19.55 -3.34 11.70
C ILE A 352 -19.85 -3.98 13.06
N ALA A 353 -19.68 -3.20 14.12
CA ALA A 353 -19.96 -3.59 15.50
C ALA A 353 -21.34 -3.03 15.92
N PHE A 354 -22.18 -3.91 16.42
CA PHE A 354 -23.55 -3.59 16.88
C PHE A 354 -23.60 -3.82 18.39
N ILE A 355 -24.02 -2.82 19.15
CA ILE A 355 -24.20 -2.98 20.60
C ILE A 355 -25.25 -4.03 20.88
N VAL A 356 -25.01 -4.90 21.85
CA VAL A 356 -25.90 -6.02 22.19
C VAL A 356 -27.34 -5.57 22.36
N ASP A 357 -27.57 -4.44 23.03
CA ASP A 357 -28.92 -3.87 23.26
C ASP A 357 -29.26 -2.75 22.24
N GLY A 358 -28.55 -2.70 21.12
CA GLY A 358 -28.73 -1.66 20.12
C GLY A 358 -29.94 -1.89 19.21
N PRO A 359 -30.41 -0.86 18.49
CA PRO A 359 -31.68 -0.86 17.78
C PRO A 359 -31.75 -1.87 16.61
N PHE A 360 -30.62 -2.37 16.15
CA PHE A 360 -30.55 -3.34 15.04
C PHE A 360 -30.13 -4.75 15.50
N SER A 361 -29.73 -4.89 16.75
CA SER A 361 -29.13 -6.14 17.27
C SER A 361 -30.14 -7.28 17.33
N GLU A 362 -31.35 -7.03 17.79
CA GLU A 362 -32.43 -8.04 17.82
C GLU A 362 -32.68 -8.61 16.41
N ALA A 363 -32.82 -7.73 15.42
CA ALA A 363 -33.05 -8.15 14.03
C ALA A 363 -31.86 -8.97 13.48
N GLY A 364 -30.62 -8.57 13.78
CA GLY A 364 -29.42 -9.28 13.37
C GLY A 364 -29.28 -10.65 14.03
N VAL A 365 -29.56 -10.75 15.33
CA VAL A 365 -29.56 -12.02 16.09
C VAL A 365 -30.60 -12.98 15.53
N LYS A 366 -31.84 -12.51 15.38
CA LYS A 366 -32.97 -13.34 14.88
C LYS A 366 -32.70 -13.92 13.48
N ARG A 367 -31.88 -13.23 12.67
CA ARG A 367 -31.56 -13.61 11.30
C ARG A 367 -30.21 -14.32 11.19
N GLY A 368 -29.47 -14.47 12.30
CA GLY A 368 -28.16 -15.11 12.30
C GLY A 368 -27.08 -14.32 11.53
N PHE A 369 -27.11 -12.98 11.57
CA PHE A 369 -26.24 -12.12 10.79
C PHE A 369 -24.90 -11.79 11.46
N PHE A 370 -24.75 -12.19 12.71
CA PHE A 370 -23.54 -11.96 13.48
C PHE A 370 -22.64 -13.19 13.50
N ILE A 371 -21.37 -12.97 13.85
CA ILE A 371 -20.40 -14.04 14.09
C ILE A 371 -20.90 -14.88 15.26
N GLU A 372 -20.94 -16.20 15.07
CA GLU A 372 -21.44 -17.17 16.06
C GLU A 372 -20.31 -17.98 16.70
N GLU A 373 -20.57 -18.42 17.94
CA GLU A 373 -19.77 -19.40 18.66
C GLU A 373 -20.74 -20.36 19.38
N GLY A 374 -20.61 -21.65 19.11
CA GLY A 374 -21.53 -22.64 19.67
C GLY A 374 -23.00 -22.46 19.23
N GLY A 375 -23.26 -21.90 18.05
CA GLY A 375 -24.61 -21.67 17.51
C GLY A 375 -25.33 -20.47 18.13
N GLN A 376 -24.62 -19.63 18.88
CA GLN A 376 -25.14 -18.38 19.44
C GLN A 376 -24.30 -17.19 18.98
N PRO A 377 -24.88 -16.00 18.84
CA PRO A 377 -24.14 -14.80 18.51
C PRO A 377 -23.04 -14.55 19.53
N LYS A 378 -21.78 -14.46 19.06
CA LYS A 378 -20.63 -14.21 19.90
C LYS A 378 -20.61 -12.77 20.38
N VAL A 379 -20.51 -12.58 21.67
CA VAL A 379 -20.33 -11.26 22.29
C VAL A 379 -18.86 -10.92 22.36
N PHE A 380 -18.49 -9.75 21.81
CA PHE A 380 -17.15 -9.20 21.85
C PHE A 380 -17.09 -8.00 22.79
N GLN A 381 -15.99 -7.90 23.54
CA GLN A 381 -15.65 -6.71 24.32
C GLN A 381 -14.61 -5.92 23.53
N ILE A 382 -14.97 -4.76 23.05
CA ILE A 382 -14.05 -3.91 22.31
C ILE A 382 -13.75 -2.64 23.09
N ALA A 383 -12.55 -2.10 22.93
CA ALA A 383 -12.07 -0.96 23.71
C ALA A 383 -12.94 0.29 23.47
N PHE A 384 -13.51 0.40 22.29
CA PHE A 384 -14.39 1.49 21.91
C PHE A 384 -15.50 0.94 21.01
N PRO A 385 -16.76 1.01 21.42
CA PRO A 385 -17.42 1.90 22.39
C PRO A 385 -17.35 1.52 23.89
N LYS A 386 -16.56 0.58 24.31
CA LYS A 386 -16.48 0.10 25.71
C LYS A 386 -17.77 -0.59 26.17
N LYS A 387 -18.48 -1.20 25.26
CA LYS A 387 -19.70 -1.98 25.51
C LYS A 387 -19.62 -3.32 24.82
N PRO A 388 -20.37 -4.34 25.30
CA PRO A 388 -20.49 -5.59 24.61
C PRO A 388 -21.16 -5.38 23.24
N VAL A 389 -20.60 -6.00 22.20
CA VAL A 389 -21.07 -5.88 20.83
C VAL A 389 -21.18 -7.23 20.15
N TYR A 390 -22.05 -7.30 19.15
CA TYR A 390 -22.00 -8.32 18.11
C TYR A 390 -21.25 -7.77 16.88
N LEU A 391 -20.52 -8.64 16.19
CA LEU A 391 -19.83 -8.29 14.94
C LEU A 391 -20.53 -8.93 13.76
N LEU A 392 -20.74 -8.15 12.70
CA LEU A 392 -21.33 -8.62 11.47
C LEU A 392 -20.50 -9.77 10.87
N ASP A 393 -21.16 -10.84 10.42
CA ASP A 393 -20.55 -11.86 9.58
C ASP A 393 -20.77 -11.53 8.09
N ALA A 394 -19.91 -10.69 7.53
CA ALA A 394 -20.03 -10.21 6.17
C ALA A 394 -19.77 -11.29 5.09
N HIS A 395 -19.33 -12.48 5.47
CA HIS A 395 -19.26 -13.62 4.56
C HIS A 395 -20.62 -14.28 4.32
N LYS A 396 -21.60 -14.01 5.18
CA LYS A 396 -22.99 -14.40 4.93
C LYS A 396 -23.61 -13.39 3.95
N PRO A 397 -24.00 -13.77 2.72
CA PRO A 397 -24.48 -12.83 1.71
C PRO A 397 -25.71 -12.02 2.15
N GLU A 398 -26.57 -12.61 2.98
CA GLU A 398 -27.76 -11.92 3.51
C GLU A 398 -27.40 -10.89 4.58
N ALA A 399 -26.43 -11.19 5.43
CA ALA A 399 -25.94 -10.27 6.43
C ALA A 399 -25.23 -9.07 5.75
N LEU A 400 -24.44 -9.32 4.72
CA LEU A 400 -23.81 -8.28 3.92
C LEU A 400 -24.86 -7.38 3.25
N ARG A 401 -25.88 -7.96 2.59
CA ARG A 401 -26.96 -7.16 1.98
C ARG A 401 -27.66 -6.30 3.01
N TRP A 402 -28.06 -6.90 4.13
CA TRP A 402 -28.73 -6.18 5.21
C TRP A 402 -27.90 -4.99 5.73
N TYR A 403 -26.59 -5.18 5.91
CA TYR A 403 -25.71 -4.12 6.37
C TYR A 403 -25.59 -2.99 5.35
N VAL A 404 -25.41 -3.32 4.08
CA VAL A 404 -25.32 -2.33 3.00
C VAL A 404 -26.65 -1.58 2.83
N ASP A 405 -27.79 -2.24 3.05
CA ASP A 405 -29.11 -1.59 3.06
C ASP A 405 -29.29 -0.66 4.26
N LEU A 406 -28.67 -0.97 5.41
CA LEU A 406 -28.62 -0.03 6.53
C LEU A 406 -27.77 1.22 6.18
N CYS A 407 -26.68 1.05 5.44
CA CYS A 407 -25.86 2.16 4.96
C CYS A 407 -26.62 3.10 4.00
N GLN A 408 -27.59 2.56 3.23
CA GLN A 408 -28.36 3.33 2.27
C GLN A 408 -29.09 4.51 2.90
N ARG A 409 -29.52 4.41 4.15
CA ARG A 409 -30.19 5.49 4.88
C ARG A 409 -29.36 6.78 4.95
N TRP A 410 -28.05 6.65 5.16
CA TRP A 410 -27.15 7.81 5.18
C TRP A 410 -26.84 8.32 3.78
N LEU A 411 -26.76 7.41 2.81
CA LEU A 411 -26.62 7.80 1.41
C LEU A 411 -27.84 8.59 0.93
N ASP A 412 -29.05 8.21 1.39
CA ASP A 412 -30.29 8.93 1.13
C ASP A 412 -30.31 10.33 1.79
N ASP A 413 -29.64 10.48 2.93
CA ASP A 413 -29.40 11.80 3.58
C ASP A 413 -28.36 12.67 2.82
N GLY A 414 -27.72 12.12 1.79
CA GLY A 414 -26.73 12.81 0.97
C GLY A 414 -25.27 12.52 1.32
N VAL A 415 -24.98 11.59 2.25
CA VAL A 415 -23.62 11.18 2.58
C VAL A 415 -22.94 10.55 1.35
N ASP A 416 -21.71 10.95 1.04
CA ASP A 416 -20.96 10.43 -0.11
C ASP A 416 -20.25 9.10 0.20
N GLY A 417 -19.95 8.83 1.47
CA GLY A 417 -19.22 7.62 1.82
C GLY A 417 -18.91 7.45 3.31
N PHE A 418 -18.00 6.53 3.57
CA PHE A 418 -17.72 6.10 4.93
C PHE A 418 -16.23 6.00 5.23
N LYS A 419 -15.88 6.43 6.47
CA LYS A 419 -14.61 6.12 7.10
C LYS A 419 -14.83 4.89 7.99
N GLU A 420 -14.30 3.76 7.57
CA GLU A 420 -14.29 2.55 8.36
C GLU A 420 -13.29 2.72 9.52
N ASP A 421 -13.72 2.48 10.75
CA ASP A 421 -12.95 2.75 11.95
C ASP A 421 -13.19 1.71 13.04
N LEU A 422 -12.16 1.46 13.86
CA LEU A 422 -12.20 0.64 15.07
C LEU A 422 -12.84 -0.73 14.87
N PHE A 423 -12.31 -1.45 13.92
CA PHE A 423 -12.80 -2.76 13.55
C PHE A 423 -12.15 -3.88 14.37
N GLY A 424 -12.14 -3.80 15.64
CA GLY A 424 -11.63 -4.80 16.55
C GLY A 424 -10.38 -4.38 17.27
N TYR A 425 -10.39 -4.69 18.53
CA TYR A 425 -9.40 -4.33 19.50
C TYR A 425 -8.98 -5.53 20.35
N GLY A 426 -7.68 -5.69 20.57
CA GLY A 426 -7.11 -6.64 21.50
C GLY A 426 -7.21 -8.09 21.08
N LYS A 427 -7.29 -8.98 22.05
CA LYS A 427 -7.33 -10.45 21.89
C LYS A 427 -8.46 -10.97 20.98
N TYR A 428 -9.41 -10.14 20.67
CA TYR A 428 -10.63 -10.48 19.95
C TYR A 428 -10.54 -10.03 18.51
N VAL A 429 -9.91 -10.81 17.82
CA VAL A 429 -9.48 -10.65 16.51
C VAL A 429 -10.57 -10.70 15.54
N LEU A 430 -10.54 -9.72 14.74
CA LEU A 430 -11.28 -9.79 13.54
C LEU A 430 -10.51 -10.47 12.49
N LEU A 431 -11.23 -11.21 11.77
CA LEU A 431 -10.76 -11.95 10.68
C LEU A 431 -10.48 -10.97 9.54
N ASP A 432 -9.43 -11.17 8.93
CA ASP A 432 -8.62 -10.43 8.06
C ASP A 432 -9.38 -9.89 6.86
N ASP A 433 -10.31 -10.64 6.36
CA ASP A 433 -11.04 -10.33 5.15
C ASP A 433 -12.52 -9.95 5.39
N LYS A 434 -12.97 -9.88 6.64
CA LYS A 434 -14.39 -9.66 6.94
C LYS A 434 -14.92 -8.27 6.56
N ILE A 435 -14.06 -7.26 6.54
CA ILE A 435 -14.46 -5.93 6.09
C ILE A 435 -14.36 -5.77 4.57
N ASP A 436 -13.50 -6.53 3.91
CA ASP A 436 -13.32 -6.43 2.47
C ASP A 436 -14.61 -6.67 1.68
N PRO A 437 -15.48 -7.65 2.02
CA PRO A 437 -16.78 -7.78 1.36
C PRO A 437 -17.69 -6.55 1.53
N VAL A 438 -17.68 -5.92 2.71
CA VAL A 438 -18.45 -4.69 2.96
C VAL A 438 -17.91 -3.54 2.11
N ASN A 439 -16.63 -3.29 2.17
CA ASN A 439 -15.98 -2.23 1.40
C ASN A 439 -16.16 -2.44 -0.11
N ALA A 440 -15.98 -3.66 -0.60
CA ALA A 440 -16.19 -4.01 -2.00
C ALA A 440 -17.64 -3.78 -2.45
N ALA A 441 -18.62 -4.10 -1.61
CA ALA A 441 -20.03 -3.88 -1.92
C ALA A 441 -20.38 -2.38 -1.98
N LEU A 442 -19.81 -1.56 -1.09
CA LEU A 442 -19.98 -0.11 -1.08
C LEU A 442 -19.28 0.53 -2.29
N MET A 443 -18.03 0.15 -2.57
CA MET A 443 -17.27 0.66 -3.73
C MET A 443 -17.96 0.35 -5.07
N LYS A 444 -18.55 -0.83 -5.22
CA LYS A 444 -19.36 -1.20 -6.41
C LYS A 444 -20.58 -0.29 -6.61
N ARG A 445 -21.12 0.30 -5.55
CA ARG A 445 -22.21 1.29 -5.60
C ARG A 445 -21.72 2.72 -5.81
N GLY A 446 -20.42 2.94 -6.02
CA GLY A 446 -19.82 4.27 -6.19
C GLY A 446 -19.59 5.02 -4.88
N VAL A 447 -19.82 4.40 -3.73
CA VAL A 447 -19.63 5.00 -2.40
C VAL A 447 -18.15 5.22 -2.11
N TYR A 448 -17.79 6.34 -1.51
CA TYR A 448 -16.43 6.60 -1.05
C TYR A 448 -16.11 5.74 0.18
N VAL A 449 -14.93 5.12 0.20
CA VAL A 449 -14.50 4.30 1.33
C VAL A 449 -13.08 4.70 1.76
N MET A 450 -12.95 5.11 3.01
CA MET A 450 -11.68 5.27 3.70
C MET A 450 -11.58 4.13 4.72
N GLY A 451 -10.67 3.20 4.50
CA GLY A 451 -10.54 2.03 5.36
C GLY A 451 -9.32 2.11 6.27
N ARG A 452 -9.46 1.53 7.44
CA ARG A 452 -8.39 1.31 8.40
C ARG A 452 -7.97 -0.16 8.44
N ASN A 453 -8.93 -1.02 8.34
CA ASN A 453 -8.75 -2.45 8.30
C ASN A 453 -9.08 -2.96 6.90
N GLY A 454 -8.36 -3.93 6.45
CA GLY A 454 -8.53 -4.57 5.18
C GLY A 454 -7.56 -5.73 5.09
N TYR A 455 -7.79 -6.60 4.15
CA TYR A 455 -6.89 -7.69 3.82
C TYR A 455 -6.48 -7.53 2.35
N LEU A 456 -5.67 -8.34 1.84
CA LEU A 456 -5.03 -8.30 0.51
C LEU A 456 -5.74 -7.53 -0.63
N GLY A 457 -7.06 -7.48 -0.65
CA GLY A 457 -7.85 -6.76 -1.66
C GLY A 457 -7.85 -5.25 -1.46
N SER A 458 -7.89 -4.83 -0.20
CA SER A 458 -7.99 -3.42 0.15
C SER A 458 -8.96 -2.62 -0.72
N PRO A 459 -10.26 -3.00 -0.80
CA PRO A 459 -11.26 -2.35 -1.64
C PRO A 459 -11.69 -1.03 -1.02
N MET A 460 -10.87 0.00 -1.16
CA MET A 460 -11.09 1.33 -0.60
C MET A 460 -10.39 2.41 -1.43
N ASP A 461 -10.83 3.65 -1.28
CA ASP A 461 -10.20 4.81 -1.92
C ASP A 461 -8.91 5.22 -1.21
N LEU A 462 -8.90 5.14 0.13
CA LEU A 462 -7.74 5.42 0.96
C LEU A 462 -7.60 4.38 2.07
N HIS A 463 -6.37 3.97 2.33
CA HIS A 463 -5.99 3.16 3.47
C HIS A 463 -5.31 4.02 4.52
N ARG A 464 -5.94 4.16 5.70
CA ARG A 464 -5.34 4.94 6.78
C ARG A 464 -4.52 4.06 7.71
N PHE A 465 -3.47 4.69 8.28
CA PHE A 465 -2.68 4.09 9.33
C PHE A 465 -3.43 4.03 10.66
N GLU A 466 -2.78 3.46 11.67
CA GLU A 466 -3.12 3.65 13.06
C GLU A 466 -3.04 5.12 13.46
N ASP A 467 -3.79 5.47 14.53
CA ASP A 467 -3.79 6.82 15.07
C ASP A 467 -2.37 7.33 15.39
N PHE A 468 -2.11 8.57 15.01
CA PHE A 468 -0.90 9.28 15.35
C PHE A 468 -1.21 10.45 16.27
N ASN A 469 -0.77 10.34 17.50
CA ASN A 469 -0.89 11.41 18.48
C ASN A 469 0.49 11.92 18.89
N TRP A 470 0.53 13.11 19.43
CA TRP A 470 1.75 13.77 19.90
C TRP A 470 2.66 12.87 20.74
N ASN A 471 2.09 12.09 21.66
CA ASN A 471 2.80 11.25 22.59
C ASN A 471 3.19 9.86 22.05
N GLN A 472 2.92 9.59 20.80
CA GLN A 472 3.25 8.31 20.16
C GLN A 472 4.60 8.35 19.44
N ASN A 473 5.07 7.19 19.03
CA ASN A 473 6.28 7.04 18.20
C ASN A 473 6.05 7.60 16.79
N GLN A 474 6.63 8.76 16.50
CA GLN A 474 6.46 9.47 15.24
C GLN A 474 7.21 8.82 14.06
N ASP A 475 8.20 7.97 14.32
CA ASP A 475 8.87 7.20 13.26
C ASP A 475 7.91 6.19 12.59
N ARG A 476 6.82 5.80 13.27
CA ARG A 476 5.80 4.91 12.72
C ARG A 476 5.12 5.47 11.46
N GLY A 477 4.92 6.77 11.37
CA GLY A 477 4.25 7.40 10.23
C GLY A 477 4.89 7.02 8.89
N PRO A 478 6.12 7.47 8.64
CA PRO A 478 6.80 7.12 7.40
C PRO A 478 7.08 5.62 7.26
N LEU A 479 7.44 4.92 8.35
CA LEU A 479 7.69 3.47 8.28
C LEU A 479 6.45 2.68 7.86
N ASN A 480 5.28 3.02 8.41
CA ASN A 480 4.04 2.36 8.03
C ASN A 480 3.63 2.72 6.59
N GLY A 481 3.78 3.99 6.18
CA GLY A 481 3.51 4.40 4.80
C GLY A 481 4.30 3.59 3.79
N LEU A 482 5.60 3.46 4.02
CA LEU A 482 6.48 2.65 3.19
C LEU A 482 6.11 1.16 3.25
N ALA A 483 5.81 0.61 4.43
CA ALA A 483 5.42 -0.79 4.58
C ALA A 483 4.10 -1.11 3.85
N PHE A 484 3.11 -0.21 3.89
CA PHE A 484 1.89 -0.33 3.11
C PHE A 484 2.17 -0.31 1.60
N ALA A 485 3.01 0.62 1.14
CA ALA A 485 3.40 0.70 -0.27
C ALA A 485 4.09 -0.58 -0.74
N TYR A 486 5.08 -1.08 0.02
CA TYR A 486 5.72 -2.37 -0.27
C TYR A 486 4.74 -3.54 -0.28
N SER A 487 3.67 -3.48 0.50
CA SER A 487 2.64 -4.53 0.55
C SER A 487 1.60 -4.43 -0.55
N GLY A 488 1.73 -3.45 -1.46
CA GLY A 488 0.81 -3.25 -2.58
C GLY A 488 -0.46 -2.47 -2.22
N PHE A 489 -0.39 -1.59 -1.20
CA PHE A 489 -1.44 -0.64 -0.83
C PHE A 489 -0.99 0.79 -1.17
N PRO A 490 -1.20 1.26 -2.40
CA PRO A 490 -0.64 2.53 -2.88
C PRO A 490 -1.41 3.77 -2.40
N TYR A 491 -2.60 3.62 -1.82
CA TYR A 491 -3.50 4.72 -1.48
C TYR A 491 -3.52 4.98 0.02
N VAL A 492 -2.36 5.25 0.59
CA VAL A 492 -2.23 5.45 2.02
C VAL A 492 -2.32 6.92 2.40
N TYR A 493 -2.86 7.20 3.57
CA TYR A 493 -2.79 8.51 4.17
C TYR A 493 -2.39 8.43 5.64
N PRO A 494 -1.57 9.41 6.13
CA PRO A 494 -0.85 9.26 7.39
C PRO A 494 -1.65 9.65 8.63
N ASP A 495 -2.98 9.64 8.58
CA ASP A 495 -3.86 10.14 9.63
C ASP A 495 -3.95 11.68 9.70
N ILE A 496 -4.69 12.19 10.66
CA ILE A 496 -5.00 13.60 10.85
C ILE A 496 -3.75 14.39 11.25
N VAL A 497 -3.49 15.51 10.61
CA VAL A 497 -2.38 16.42 10.97
C VAL A 497 -2.46 16.79 12.45
N GLY A 498 -1.39 16.48 13.19
CA GLY A 498 -1.29 16.66 14.63
C GLY A 498 -2.01 15.61 15.47
N GLY A 499 -2.77 14.70 14.86
CA GLY A 499 -3.57 13.69 15.55
C GLY A 499 -4.75 14.31 16.33
N THR A 500 -5.16 13.65 17.40
CA THR A 500 -6.21 14.12 18.30
C THR A 500 -5.64 15.09 19.33
N PHE A 501 -6.02 16.35 19.26
CA PHE A 501 -5.49 17.42 20.10
C PHE A 501 -6.18 17.60 21.47
N LYS A 502 -7.00 16.65 21.86
CA LYS A 502 -7.66 16.62 23.19
C LYS A 502 -7.26 15.37 23.99
N ILE A 503 -5.96 15.07 24.00
CA ILE A 503 -5.41 13.99 24.81
C ILE A 503 -4.80 14.53 26.10
N GLU A 504 -4.92 13.74 27.16
CA GLU A 504 -4.32 14.04 28.45
C GLU A 504 -2.78 14.14 28.34
N GLY A 505 -2.19 15.09 29.04
CA GLY A 505 -0.74 15.29 29.06
C GLY A 505 -0.16 16.04 27.86
N MET A 506 -1.00 16.61 26.98
CA MET A 506 -0.50 17.45 25.89
C MET A 506 0.12 18.74 26.42
N PRO A 507 1.30 19.16 25.92
CA PRO A 507 1.90 20.44 26.27
C PRO A 507 0.98 21.63 25.93
N PRO A 508 1.19 22.80 26.58
CA PRO A 508 0.45 24.00 26.19
C PRO A 508 0.78 24.40 24.74
N ARG A 509 -0.16 25.06 24.08
CA ARG A 509 -0.02 25.47 22.66
C ARG A 509 1.13 26.48 22.40
N SER A 510 1.63 27.11 23.44
CA SER A 510 2.83 27.94 23.42
C SER A 510 4.15 27.13 23.37
N ASP A 511 4.11 25.82 23.61
CA ASP A 511 5.30 24.97 23.60
C ASP A 511 5.93 24.90 22.21
N ALA A 512 7.22 25.25 22.12
CA ALA A 512 7.94 25.33 20.85
C ALA A 512 8.09 23.99 20.15
N LYS A 513 8.23 22.88 20.90
CA LYS A 513 8.35 21.55 20.33
C LYS A 513 7.01 21.08 19.73
N LEU A 514 5.90 21.39 20.43
CA LEU A 514 4.56 21.09 19.95
C LEU A 514 4.26 21.86 18.66
N LYS A 515 4.56 23.15 18.60
CA LYS A 515 4.41 23.97 17.39
C LYS A 515 5.22 23.41 16.23
N ARG A 516 6.48 23.07 16.47
CA ARG A 516 7.36 22.48 15.46
C ARG A 516 6.87 21.11 15.00
N TYR A 517 6.47 20.23 15.93
CA TYR A 517 5.84 18.96 15.61
C TYR A 517 4.64 19.15 14.68
N PHE A 518 3.75 20.09 14.98
CA PHE A 518 2.56 20.32 14.17
C PHE A 518 2.90 20.81 12.76
N MET A 519 3.81 21.75 12.63
CA MET A 519 4.30 22.21 11.33
C MET A 519 4.96 21.08 10.51
N ARG A 520 5.81 20.26 11.15
CA ARG A 520 6.48 19.14 10.51
C ARG A 520 5.52 18.03 10.11
N ASN A 521 4.51 17.76 10.93
CA ASN A 521 3.47 16.82 10.61
C ASN A 521 2.65 17.25 9.39
N ALA A 522 2.32 18.54 9.29
CA ALA A 522 1.66 19.09 8.11
C ALA A 522 2.53 18.99 6.83
N GLN A 523 3.83 19.29 6.94
CA GLN A 523 4.78 19.13 5.81
C GLN A 523 4.91 17.67 5.39
N TYR A 524 4.99 16.73 6.34
CA TYR A 524 5.00 15.31 6.07
C TYR A 524 3.70 14.87 5.38
N ALA A 525 2.54 15.27 5.90
CA ALA A 525 1.25 14.92 5.33
C ALA A 525 1.08 15.46 3.89
N SER A 526 1.62 16.65 3.59
CA SER A 526 1.47 17.29 2.28
C SER A 526 2.13 16.54 1.12
N VAL A 527 3.08 15.67 1.40
CA VAL A 527 3.79 14.84 0.39
C VAL A 527 3.41 13.36 0.45
N ASN A 528 2.29 13.05 1.10
CA ASN A 528 1.65 11.74 1.06
C ASN A 528 0.51 11.70 0.03
N PRO A 529 -0.04 10.53 -0.30
CA PRO A 529 -1.13 10.42 -1.27
C PRO A 529 -2.39 11.21 -0.92
N SER A 530 -2.66 11.44 0.36
CA SER A 530 -3.76 12.30 0.84
C SER A 530 -3.35 13.02 2.12
N MET A 531 -3.99 14.14 2.42
CA MET A 531 -3.74 14.95 3.61
C MET A 531 -5.04 15.24 4.33
N SER A 532 -5.08 15.06 5.65
CA SER A 532 -6.26 15.40 6.47
C SER A 532 -5.90 16.39 7.56
N MET A 533 -6.72 17.44 7.67
CA MET A 533 -6.66 18.41 8.76
C MET A 533 -7.58 17.99 9.89
N GLY A 534 -7.26 18.38 11.09
CA GLY A 534 -8.11 18.18 12.27
C GLY A 534 -8.16 19.44 13.11
N PHE A 535 -7.25 19.54 14.06
CA PHE A 535 -7.11 20.71 14.94
C PHE A 535 -6.72 21.95 14.15
N GLY A 536 -7.42 23.07 14.38
CA GLY A 536 -7.19 24.32 13.64
C GLY A 536 -5.88 25.01 14.01
N PRO A 537 -4.98 25.31 13.05
CA PRO A 537 -3.69 25.94 13.33
C PRO A 537 -3.80 27.33 13.98
N TRP A 538 -4.89 28.07 13.75
CA TRP A 538 -5.18 29.35 14.43
C TRP A 538 -5.30 29.22 15.95
N GLN A 539 -5.53 28.02 16.47
CA GLN A 539 -5.60 27.80 17.91
C GLN A 539 -4.22 27.85 18.59
N PHE A 540 -3.14 27.87 17.84
CA PHE A 540 -1.79 28.16 18.35
C PHE A 540 -1.55 29.66 18.57
N GLN A 541 -2.36 30.51 17.95
CA GLN A 541 -2.17 31.98 17.97
C GLN A 541 -0.75 32.38 17.56
N ASP A 542 -0.28 31.77 16.44
CA ASP A 542 1.10 31.86 15.95
C ASP A 542 1.09 31.89 14.41
N GLU A 543 1.48 33.04 13.85
CA GLU A 543 1.46 33.32 12.41
C GLU A 543 2.41 32.37 11.63
N GLU A 544 3.54 31.97 12.25
CA GLU A 544 4.45 31.02 11.60
C GLU A 544 3.78 29.64 11.45
N VAL A 545 3.14 29.14 12.51
CA VAL A 545 2.40 27.87 12.49
C VAL A 545 1.30 27.92 11.44
N GLU A 546 0.47 28.98 11.47
CA GLU A 546 -0.62 29.15 10.51
C GLU A 546 -0.11 29.20 9.07
N GLY A 547 0.94 29.98 8.83
CA GLY A 547 1.53 30.16 7.51
C GLY A 547 2.18 28.89 6.96
N VAL A 548 2.93 28.15 7.78
CA VAL A 548 3.56 26.87 7.36
C VAL A 548 2.50 25.83 7.03
N VAL A 549 1.51 25.66 7.89
CA VAL A 549 0.45 24.65 7.70
C VAL A 549 -0.42 24.94 6.49
N LEU A 550 -0.76 26.23 6.26
CA LEU A 550 -1.52 26.65 5.09
C LEU A 550 -0.72 26.42 3.79
N ARG A 551 0.59 26.73 3.78
CA ARG A 551 1.46 26.45 2.61
C ARG A 551 1.53 24.95 2.32
N ALA A 552 1.65 24.09 3.35
CA ALA A 552 1.64 22.65 3.19
C ALA A 552 0.31 22.14 2.58
N ALA A 553 -0.83 22.61 3.08
CA ALA A 553 -2.14 22.25 2.54
C ALA A 553 -2.33 22.73 1.08
N ARG A 554 -1.89 23.95 0.76
CA ARG A 554 -1.92 24.48 -0.61
C ARG A 554 -0.99 23.76 -1.55
N LEU A 555 0.20 23.35 -1.10
CA LEU A 555 1.11 22.49 -1.88
C LEU A 555 0.41 21.19 -2.24
N HIS A 556 -0.15 20.49 -1.25
CA HIS A 556 -0.87 19.25 -1.49
C HIS A 556 -2.03 19.41 -2.49
N ALA A 557 -2.81 20.47 -2.33
CA ALA A 557 -3.94 20.76 -3.23
C ALA A 557 -3.49 21.13 -4.66
N ARG A 558 -2.34 21.80 -4.83
CA ARG A 558 -1.76 21.97 -6.17
C ARG A 558 -1.34 20.66 -6.78
N LEU A 559 -0.68 19.79 -6.02
CA LEU A 559 -0.23 18.46 -6.46
C LEU A 559 -1.35 17.44 -6.59
N HIS A 560 -2.56 17.72 -6.13
CA HIS A 560 -3.68 16.79 -6.11
C HIS A 560 -3.93 16.07 -7.47
N PRO A 561 -4.01 16.75 -8.63
CA PRO A 561 -4.19 16.05 -9.91
C PRO A 561 -2.99 15.16 -10.27
N TYR A 562 -1.78 15.58 -9.97
CA TYR A 562 -0.58 14.80 -10.19
C TYR A 562 -0.54 13.52 -9.32
N ILE A 563 -0.88 13.64 -8.04
CA ILE A 563 -0.98 12.52 -7.10
C ILE A 563 -2.07 11.54 -7.56
N TYR A 564 -3.21 12.06 -7.99
CA TYR A 564 -4.31 11.23 -8.48
C TYR A 564 -3.95 10.50 -9.78
N SER A 565 -3.26 11.15 -10.70
CA SER A 565 -2.73 10.48 -11.90
C SER A 565 -1.86 9.28 -11.53
N ALA A 566 -0.95 9.45 -10.57
CA ALA A 566 -0.13 8.35 -10.05
C ALA A 566 -0.97 7.27 -9.32
N ALA A 567 -2.10 7.65 -8.71
CA ALA A 567 -3.00 6.69 -8.07
C ALA A 567 -3.73 5.82 -9.11
N VAL A 568 -4.12 6.39 -10.25
CA VAL A 568 -4.71 5.60 -11.33
C VAL A 568 -3.67 4.70 -12.00
N ASP A 569 -2.43 5.17 -12.20
CA ASP A 569 -1.33 4.33 -12.68
C ASP A 569 -1.08 3.15 -11.72
N ALA A 570 -1.18 3.40 -10.40
CA ALA A 570 -1.04 2.34 -9.40
C ALA A 570 -2.21 1.34 -9.43
N PHE A 571 -3.43 1.80 -9.72
CA PHE A 571 -4.58 0.93 -9.96
C PHE A 571 -4.37 0.03 -11.18
N ASP A 572 -3.87 0.58 -12.27
CA ASP A 572 -3.68 -0.13 -13.54
C ASP A 572 -2.51 -1.15 -13.48
N SER A 573 -1.48 -0.88 -12.66
CA SER A 573 -0.24 -1.68 -12.62
C SER A 573 -0.06 -2.52 -11.34
N GLY A 574 -0.73 -2.16 -10.25
CA GLY A 574 -0.45 -2.66 -8.90
C GLY A 574 0.80 -2.06 -8.24
N PHE A 575 1.66 -1.37 -8.98
CA PHE A 575 2.88 -0.75 -8.47
C PHE A 575 2.56 0.54 -7.68
N PRO A 576 3.21 0.80 -6.52
CA PRO A 576 2.85 1.91 -5.63
C PRO A 576 3.35 3.29 -6.12
N HIS A 577 2.84 3.78 -7.24
CA HIS A 577 3.26 5.04 -7.86
C HIS A 577 3.01 6.29 -7.03
N THR A 578 2.03 6.29 -6.12
CA THR A 578 1.73 7.45 -5.27
C THR A 578 2.73 7.65 -4.13
N LEU A 579 3.34 6.57 -3.68
CA LEU A 579 4.35 6.54 -2.64
C LEU A 579 5.29 5.37 -2.96
N THR A 580 6.30 5.63 -3.80
CA THR A 580 7.21 4.57 -4.22
C THR A 580 8.46 4.56 -3.33
N PRO A 581 8.64 3.53 -2.48
CA PRO A 581 9.89 3.35 -1.74
C PRO A 581 11.09 3.26 -2.69
N LEU A 582 12.21 3.88 -2.33
CA LEU A 582 13.38 3.96 -3.21
C LEU A 582 13.96 2.59 -3.62
N PRO A 583 13.98 1.55 -2.75
CA PRO A 583 14.40 0.21 -3.14
C PRO A 583 13.59 -0.41 -4.29
N LEU A 584 12.34 -0.01 -4.49
CA LEU A 584 11.53 -0.48 -5.63
C LEU A 584 11.95 0.17 -6.94
N LYS A 585 12.44 1.41 -6.89
CA LYS A 585 12.85 2.17 -8.08
C LYS A 585 14.32 1.94 -8.44
N TRP A 586 15.18 1.81 -7.42
CA TRP A 586 16.63 1.59 -7.57
C TRP A 586 17.08 0.32 -6.82
N PRO A 587 16.62 -0.88 -7.23
CA PRO A 587 16.81 -2.12 -6.48
C PRO A 587 18.28 -2.60 -6.42
N GLN A 588 19.17 -2.03 -7.22
CA GLN A 588 20.61 -2.37 -7.20
C GLN A 588 21.47 -1.31 -6.52
N ASP A 589 20.88 -0.22 -6.05
CA ASP A 589 21.59 0.82 -5.31
C ASP A 589 21.63 0.47 -3.82
N PRO A 590 22.80 0.20 -3.23
CA PRO A 590 22.91 -0.22 -1.84
C PRO A 590 22.50 0.87 -0.83
N GLU A 591 22.62 2.16 -1.19
CA GLU A 591 22.33 3.26 -0.27
C GLU A 591 20.82 3.37 0.03
N VAL A 592 19.97 3.07 -0.93
CA VAL A 592 18.51 3.17 -0.70
C VAL A 592 18.01 2.22 0.39
N TYR A 593 18.75 1.14 0.68
CA TYR A 593 18.42 0.18 1.74
C TYR A 593 18.84 0.63 3.15
N GLN A 594 19.52 1.76 3.28
CA GLN A 594 20.01 2.29 4.55
C GLN A 594 19.18 3.46 5.09
N LEU A 595 18.24 3.97 4.29
CA LEU A 595 17.52 5.21 4.60
C LEU A 595 16.43 5.04 5.64
N GLU A 596 15.74 3.91 5.63
CA GLU A 596 14.51 3.68 6.39
C GLU A 596 14.75 3.20 7.84
N ASN A 597 15.94 3.44 8.40
CA ASN A 597 16.20 3.07 9.78
C ASN A 597 15.95 4.26 10.73
N THR A 598 15.58 3.93 11.97
CA THR A 598 15.25 4.92 13.01
C THR A 598 16.45 5.71 13.55
N ARG A 599 17.67 5.41 13.13
CA ARG A 599 18.87 6.18 13.47
C ARG A 599 19.11 7.28 12.44
N ARG A 600 19.02 6.94 11.15
CA ARG A 600 19.20 7.90 10.04
C ARG A 600 17.96 8.72 9.79
N ARG A 601 16.75 8.12 9.92
CA ARG A 601 15.46 8.74 9.58
C ARG A 601 15.43 9.38 8.20
N GLY A 602 16.18 8.80 7.26
CA GLY A 602 16.21 9.25 5.87
C GLY A 602 14.96 8.80 5.10
N TYR A 603 13.78 8.98 5.68
CA TYR A 603 12.51 8.55 5.09
C TYR A 603 12.24 9.33 3.81
N GLN A 604 12.41 8.66 2.69
CA GLN A 604 12.29 9.23 1.36
C GLN A 604 11.49 8.30 0.44
N TRP A 605 10.74 8.87 -0.47
CA TRP A 605 10.00 8.13 -1.49
C TRP A 605 9.76 8.97 -2.73
N MET A 606 9.52 8.30 -3.88
CA MET A 606 8.99 9.02 -5.03
C MET A 606 7.49 9.25 -4.84
N LEU A 607 7.07 10.49 -4.93
CA LEU A 607 5.69 10.92 -5.06
C LEU A 607 5.41 11.08 -6.56
N GLY A 608 4.81 10.07 -7.17
CA GLY A 608 4.67 9.99 -8.62
C GLY A 608 6.02 9.90 -9.35
N PRO A 609 6.04 10.12 -10.69
CA PRO A 609 7.24 9.88 -11.49
C PRO A 609 8.30 11.00 -11.45
N SER A 610 7.99 12.16 -10.83
CA SER A 610 8.85 13.35 -10.95
C SER A 610 9.32 13.95 -9.62
N LEU A 611 8.72 13.59 -8.48
CA LEU A 611 9.00 14.23 -7.21
C LEU A 611 9.62 13.23 -6.23
N LEU A 612 10.75 13.61 -5.62
CA LEU A 612 11.35 12.90 -4.49
C LEU A 612 10.95 13.64 -3.20
N ALA A 613 10.15 12.99 -2.38
CA ALA A 613 9.75 13.49 -1.08
C ALA A 613 10.83 13.20 -0.03
N THR A 614 11.19 14.23 0.74
CA THR A 614 12.27 14.18 1.73
C THR A 614 11.86 14.87 3.04
N PRO A 615 10.72 14.50 3.67
CA PRO A 615 10.24 15.19 4.84
C PRO A 615 11.18 14.99 6.03
N LEU A 616 11.43 16.06 6.78
CA LEU A 616 12.06 15.95 8.10
C LEU A 616 10.97 15.53 9.09
N TYR A 617 10.81 14.23 9.27
CA TYR A 617 9.79 13.68 10.17
C TYR A 617 10.32 12.46 10.95
N GLY A 618 9.72 12.17 12.09
CA GLY A 618 10.13 11.12 13.03
C GLY A 618 10.13 11.62 14.47
N ASN A 619 10.63 10.82 15.41
CA ASN A 619 10.62 11.14 16.85
C ASN A 619 11.39 12.43 17.22
N ASP A 620 12.26 12.90 16.35
CA ASP A 620 13.06 14.11 16.51
C ASP A 620 12.49 15.35 15.78
N CYS A 621 11.34 15.22 15.12
CA CYS A 621 10.75 16.29 14.31
C CYS A 621 10.47 17.58 15.06
N GLY A 622 10.26 17.52 16.39
CA GLY A 622 10.09 18.68 17.25
C GLY A 622 11.39 19.45 17.56
N THR A 623 12.55 18.92 17.21
CA THR A 623 13.86 19.50 17.57
C THR A 623 14.87 19.54 16.43
N ALA A 624 14.80 18.61 15.47
CA ALA A 624 15.75 18.53 14.37
C ALA A 624 15.61 19.69 13.38
N GLU A 625 16.74 20.19 12.88
CA GLU A 625 16.84 21.26 11.87
C GLU A 625 17.37 20.75 10.51
N THR A 626 18.09 19.63 10.55
CA THR A 626 18.75 19.05 9.38
C THR A 626 18.40 17.58 9.24
N ARG A 627 18.62 17.06 8.04
CA ARG A 627 18.53 15.64 7.71
C ARG A 627 19.46 15.33 6.57
N ASP A 628 20.09 14.16 6.59
CA ASP A 628 20.78 13.66 5.41
C ASP A 628 19.74 13.31 4.34
N VAL A 629 19.94 13.82 3.14
CA VAL A 629 19.08 13.56 1.98
C VAL A 629 19.90 12.81 0.92
N TYR A 630 19.46 11.63 0.56
CA TYR A 630 20.05 10.86 -0.52
C TYR A 630 19.35 11.19 -1.84
N LEU A 631 20.12 11.59 -2.84
CA LEU A 631 19.68 11.77 -4.21
C LEU A 631 20.16 10.56 -5.03
N PRO A 632 19.27 9.67 -5.48
CA PRO A 632 19.63 8.54 -6.34
C PRO A 632 20.23 8.99 -7.69
N ALA A 633 20.77 8.05 -8.47
CA ALA A 633 21.32 8.35 -9.79
C ALA A 633 20.33 9.14 -10.66
N GLY A 634 20.80 10.25 -11.23
CA GLY A 634 20.03 11.17 -12.07
C GLY A 634 20.23 12.63 -11.69
N ARG A 635 19.48 13.50 -12.37
CA ARG A 635 19.48 14.93 -12.11
C ARG A 635 18.30 15.31 -11.22
N TRP A 636 18.58 16.08 -10.20
CA TRP A 636 17.62 16.52 -9.19
C TRP A 636 17.68 18.03 -9.02
N MET A 637 16.55 18.66 -8.85
CA MET A 637 16.46 20.08 -8.58
C MET A 637 15.76 20.31 -7.24
N ASP A 638 16.37 21.09 -6.38
CA ASP A 638 15.72 21.57 -5.15
C ASP A 638 14.48 22.38 -5.53
N TYR A 639 13.34 21.99 -4.97
CA TYR A 639 12.04 22.53 -5.36
C TYR A 639 11.92 24.05 -5.10
N ASP A 640 12.50 24.55 -4.01
CA ASP A 640 12.39 25.96 -3.62
C ASP A 640 13.48 26.83 -4.24
N THR A 641 14.72 26.33 -4.35
CA THR A 641 15.87 27.14 -4.79
C THR A 641 16.15 27.05 -6.28
N GLY A 642 15.70 25.99 -6.94
CA GLY A 642 16.02 25.70 -8.32
C GLY A 642 17.45 25.21 -8.54
N GLU A 643 18.21 24.93 -7.48
CA GLU A 643 19.56 24.35 -7.56
C GLU A 643 19.49 22.95 -8.16
N ILE A 644 20.30 22.68 -9.20
CA ILE A 644 20.38 21.38 -9.85
C ILE A 644 21.60 20.62 -9.32
N LEU A 645 21.34 19.39 -8.90
CA LEU A 645 22.29 18.50 -8.27
C LEU A 645 22.34 17.18 -9.05
N GLU A 646 23.54 16.61 -9.18
CA GLU A 646 23.71 15.27 -9.79
C GLU A 646 23.80 14.21 -8.67
N GLY A 647 23.03 13.12 -8.85
CA GLY A 647 23.13 11.89 -8.05
C GLY A 647 23.85 10.77 -8.82
N PRO A 648 24.31 9.70 -8.11
CA PRO A 648 24.03 9.41 -6.71
C PRO A 648 24.89 10.24 -5.74
N ARG A 649 24.28 10.82 -4.73
CA ARG A 649 24.99 11.54 -3.65
C ARG A 649 24.15 11.72 -2.41
N THR A 650 24.79 11.81 -1.25
CA THR A 650 24.13 12.23 0.00
C THR A 650 24.44 13.72 0.26
N LEU A 651 23.40 14.49 0.50
CA LEU A 651 23.48 15.84 1.05
C LEU A 651 23.49 15.71 2.57
N ASN A 652 24.69 15.81 3.17
CA ASN A 652 24.83 15.69 4.62
C ASN A 652 24.32 16.96 5.30
N ASP A 653 23.64 16.79 6.44
CA ASP A 653 23.09 17.87 7.26
C ASP A 653 22.27 18.92 6.45
N TYR A 654 21.50 18.44 5.46
CA TYR A 654 20.70 19.32 4.62
C TYR A 654 19.64 20.03 5.46
N ARG A 655 19.64 21.37 5.40
CA ARG A 655 18.73 22.19 6.20
C ARG A 655 17.30 22.14 5.67
N LEU A 656 16.39 21.77 6.56
CA LEU A 656 14.97 21.68 6.30
C LEU A 656 14.18 22.49 7.35
N PRO A 657 14.25 23.83 7.34
CA PRO A 657 13.45 24.65 8.28
C PRO A 657 11.94 24.41 8.03
N PRO A 658 11.04 24.71 9.01
CA PRO A 658 9.59 24.49 8.85
C PRO A 658 8.99 25.27 7.68
N GLY A 659 9.50 26.12 7.01
CA GLY A 659 8.96 26.79 5.81
C GLY A 659 9.41 26.18 4.49
N LYS A 660 10.40 25.28 4.50
CA LYS A 660 10.97 24.70 3.29
C LYS A 660 10.11 23.55 2.76
N THR A 661 9.91 23.52 1.44
CA THR A 661 9.20 22.43 0.77
C THR A 661 10.08 21.16 0.77
N PRO A 662 9.58 20.02 1.30
CA PRO A 662 10.40 18.82 1.44
C PRO A 662 10.42 18.00 0.14
N LEU A 663 10.80 18.61 -0.98
CA LEU A 663 10.76 18.01 -2.31
C LEU A 663 12.00 18.34 -3.13
N PHE A 664 12.42 17.35 -3.92
CA PHE A 664 13.29 17.52 -5.09
C PHE A 664 12.56 17.09 -6.36
N VAL A 665 12.79 17.79 -7.45
CA VAL A 665 12.26 17.43 -8.76
C VAL A 665 13.31 16.63 -9.53
N GLY A 666 12.92 15.51 -10.13
CA GLY A 666 13.78 14.67 -10.97
C GLY A 666 12.92 13.72 -11.82
N GLY A 667 13.44 12.54 -12.13
CA GLY A 667 12.71 11.53 -12.87
C GLY A 667 12.17 12.04 -14.22
N LYS A 668 10.85 12.11 -14.39
CA LYS A 668 10.22 12.66 -15.61
C LYS A 668 10.33 14.19 -15.69
N GLY A 669 10.55 14.89 -14.58
CA GLY A 669 10.67 16.34 -14.52
C GLY A 669 9.43 17.11 -14.96
N VAL A 670 8.28 16.46 -15.00
CA VAL A 670 6.98 17.05 -15.37
C VAL A 670 5.99 16.82 -14.23
N VAL A 671 5.30 17.89 -13.82
CA VAL A 671 4.26 17.86 -12.79
C VAL A 671 3.03 18.55 -13.33
N VAL A 672 1.84 17.96 -13.18
CA VAL A 672 0.59 18.65 -13.47
C VAL A 672 -0.05 19.14 -12.19
N GLU A 673 -0.22 20.44 -12.07
CA GLU A 673 -0.76 21.11 -10.89
C GLU A 673 -2.16 21.64 -11.12
N ARG A 674 -2.95 21.72 -10.06
CA ARG A 674 -4.20 22.48 -10.05
C ARG A 674 -3.89 23.97 -9.87
N ASN A 675 -4.41 24.80 -10.75
CA ASN A 675 -4.45 26.24 -10.52
C ASN A 675 -5.53 26.55 -9.47
N LEU A 676 -5.12 26.93 -8.27
CA LEU A 676 -6.04 27.20 -7.17
C LEU A 676 -6.85 28.50 -7.35
N GLU A 677 -6.39 29.41 -8.23
CA GLU A 677 -7.04 30.70 -8.48
C GLU A 677 -8.04 30.62 -9.64
N GLN A 678 -7.69 29.88 -10.71
CA GLN A 678 -8.46 29.84 -11.96
C GLN A 678 -9.18 28.49 -12.18
N ASN A 679 -9.05 27.56 -11.24
CA ASN A 679 -9.66 26.22 -11.29
C ASN A 679 -9.35 25.41 -12.57
N GLY A 680 -8.13 25.53 -13.11
CA GLY A 680 -7.63 24.80 -14.27
C GLY A 680 -6.46 23.87 -13.94
N LEU A 681 -5.99 23.16 -14.94
CA LEU A 681 -4.79 22.33 -14.85
C LEU A 681 -3.62 23.01 -15.57
N ILE A 682 -2.45 22.96 -14.94
CA ILE A 682 -1.22 23.55 -15.46
C ILE A 682 -0.16 22.43 -15.47
N ALA A 683 0.44 22.20 -16.64
CA ALA A 683 1.67 21.41 -16.71
C ALA A 683 2.87 22.30 -16.37
N VAL A 684 3.76 21.77 -15.53
CA VAL A 684 5.03 22.41 -15.16
C VAL A 684 6.15 21.47 -15.59
N VAL A 685 6.99 21.93 -16.53
CA VAL A 685 8.14 21.19 -17.03
C VAL A 685 9.40 21.82 -16.49
N TYR A 686 10.16 21.05 -15.75
CA TYR A 686 11.37 21.49 -15.06
C TYR A 686 12.64 21.25 -15.89
N PRO A 687 13.70 22.03 -15.71
CA PRO A 687 14.96 21.89 -16.47
C PRO A 687 15.67 20.55 -16.31
N VAL A 688 15.27 19.75 -15.32
CA VAL A 688 15.80 18.39 -15.06
C VAL A 688 15.04 17.30 -15.84
N ALA A 689 14.00 17.65 -16.57
CA ALA A 689 13.27 16.70 -17.41
C ALA A 689 14.22 16.03 -18.42
N PRO A 690 14.18 14.70 -18.59
CA PRO A 690 15.00 14.02 -19.58
C PRO A 690 14.65 14.45 -21.00
N GLU A 691 15.67 14.50 -21.87
CA GLU A 691 15.49 14.73 -23.29
C GLU A 691 14.66 13.59 -23.93
N ASN A 692 13.76 13.94 -24.85
CA ASN A 692 12.93 12.99 -25.59
C ASN A 692 12.14 12.03 -24.67
N SER A 693 11.63 12.55 -23.56
CA SER A 693 10.83 11.83 -22.59
C SER A 693 9.36 12.17 -22.72
N THR A 694 8.50 11.19 -22.54
CA THR A 694 7.06 11.37 -22.48
C THR A 694 6.54 11.09 -21.07
N TYR A 695 5.74 12.01 -20.54
CA TYR A 695 4.94 11.84 -19.34
C TYR A 695 3.47 11.72 -19.74
N GLN A 696 2.82 10.65 -19.29
CA GLN A 696 1.38 10.47 -19.46
C GLN A 696 0.66 10.91 -18.19
N PHE A 697 -0.19 11.89 -18.31
CA PHE A 697 -1.03 12.40 -17.23
C PHE A 697 -2.46 11.87 -17.38
N ILE A 698 -3.05 11.43 -16.27
CA ILE A 698 -4.45 11.00 -16.19
C ILE A 698 -5.25 12.06 -15.46
N HIS A 699 -6.31 12.52 -16.11
CA HIS A 699 -7.15 13.60 -15.61
C HIS A 699 -8.02 13.19 -14.39
N PRO A 700 -8.60 14.19 -13.67
CA PRO A 700 -9.47 13.95 -12.51
C PRO A 700 -10.69 13.04 -12.76
N ASP A 701 -11.11 12.83 -13.99
CA ASP A 701 -12.14 11.86 -14.38
C ASP A 701 -11.66 10.41 -14.33
N GLY A 702 -10.36 10.18 -14.13
CA GLY A 702 -9.74 8.86 -14.07
C GLY A 702 -9.69 8.11 -15.42
N ALA A 703 -10.01 8.75 -16.52
CA ALA A 703 -10.10 8.15 -17.85
C ALA A 703 -9.35 8.92 -18.92
N SER A 704 -9.58 10.22 -19.03
CA SER A 704 -8.94 11.09 -20.02
C SER A 704 -7.44 11.18 -19.78
N ARG A 705 -6.68 11.25 -20.87
CA ARG A 705 -5.22 11.27 -20.82
C ARG A 705 -4.67 12.43 -21.62
N THR A 706 -3.52 12.93 -21.19
CA THR A 706 -2.71 13.95 -21.87
C THR A 706 -1.26 13.47 -21.87
N GLN A 707 -0.63 13.45 -23.03
CA GLN A 707 0.80 13.19 -23.14
C GLN A 707 1.56 14.52 -23.20
N ILE A 708 2.61 14.63 -22.41
CA ILE A 708 3.53 15.77 -22.43
C ILE A 708 4.90 15.22 -22.79
N THR A 709 5.34 15.54 -24.01
CA THR A 709 6.62 15.09 -24.53
C THR A 709 7.63 16.21 -24.49
N THR A 710 8.75 16.01 -23.80
CA THR A 710 9.88 16.93 -23.81
C THR A 710 10.78 16.57 -24.98
N ARG A 711 11.03 17.52 -25.87
CA ARG A 711 11.98 17.37 -26.97
C ARG A 711 13.15 18.31 -26.79
N PHE A 712 14.27 17.86 -27.27
CA PHE A 712 15.49 18.64 -27.34
C PHE A 712 16.05 18.61 -28.76
N ASP A 713 16.32 19.79 -29.35
CA ASP A 713 17.07 19.91 -30.57
C ASP A 713 18.55 20.24 -30.27
N GLY A 714 19.44 19.28 -30.49
CA GLY A 714 20.87 19.33 -30.09
C GLY A 714 21.72 20.39 -30.80
N THR A 715 21.14 21.19 -31.72
CA THR A 715 21.93 22.07 -32.59
C THR A 715 21.89 23.56 -32.27
N LYS A 716 20.91 24.03 -31.45
CA LYS A 716 20.83 25.43 -30.99
C LYS A 716 20.12 25.55 -29.64
N PRO A 717 20.49 26.54 -28.80
CA PRO A 717 19.66 26.88 -27.66
C PRO A 717 18.37 27.53 -28.17
N LEU A 718 17.31 26.73 -28.32
CA LEU A 718 15.98 27.23 -28.64
C LEU A 718 15.36 27.89 -27.41
N ALA A 719 14.67 29.00 -27.60
CA ALA A 719 13.75 29.50 -26.59
C ALA A 719 12.72 28.40 -26.30
N PRO A 720 12.33 28.18 -25.03
CA PRO A 720 11.31 27.19 -24.72
C PRO A 720 10.00 27.52 -25.47
N GLY A 721 9.42 26.52 -26.10
CA GLY A 721 8.14 26.61 -26.80
C GLY A 721 7.25 25.43 -26.44
N VAL A 722 5.94 25.63 -26.54
CA VAL A 722 4.94 24.60 -26.33
C VAL A 722 4.01 24.56 -27.52
N ILE A 723 3.79 23.37 -28.06
CA ILE A 723 2.85 23.12 -29.15
C ILE A 723 1.80 22.12 -28.68
N ASP A 724 0.55 22.47 -28.87
CA ASP A 724 -0.56 21.53 -28.74
C ASP A 724 -0.58 20.63 -29.98
N LEU A 725 -0.20 19.38 -29.84
CA LEU A 725 -0.10 18.42 -30.94
C LEU A 725 -1.47 18.04 -31.52
N THR A 726 -2.53 18.28 -30.77
CA THR A 726 -3.91 17.96 -31.20
C THR A 726 -4.46 19.00 -32.15
N THR A 727 -4.10 20.28 -31.95
CA THR A 727 -4.57 21.40 -32.79
C THR A 727 -3.48 21.94 -33.72
N GLY A 728 -2.21 21.72 -33.43
CA GLY A 728 -1.06 22.31 -34.09
C GLY A 728 -0.72 23.74 -33.63
N ASP A 729 -1.45 24.28 -32.64
CA ASP A 729 -1.28 25.64 -32.20
C ASP A 729 -0.14 25.80 -31.19
N ALA A 730 0.52 26.96 -31.21
CA ALA A 730 1.42 27.37 -30.14
C ALA A 730 0.63 27.70 -28.87
N VAL A 731 1.14 27.25 -27.70
CA VAL A 731 0.51 27.46 -26.41
C VAL A 731 1.28 28.52 -25.63
N ASP A 732 0.54 29.45 -25.03
CA ASP A 732 1.12 30.47 -24.15
C ASP A 732 1.77 29.79 -22.93
N LEU A 733 2.99 30.18 -22.63
CA LEU A 733 3.77 29.67 -21.52
C LEU A 733 4.23 30.75 -20.56
N LYS A 734 4.42 30.36 -19.29
CA LYS A 734 5.11 31.18 -18.29
C LYS A 734 6.41 30.51 -17.90
N ARG A 735 7.43 31.31 -17.61
CA ARG A 735 8.71 30.81 -17.11
C ARG A 735 8.94 31.31 -15.69
N ASP A 736 9.18 30.38 -14.79
CA ASP A 736 9.54 30.71 -13.42
C ASP A 736 10.95 31.34 -13.35
N PRO A 737 11.12 32.48 -12.71
CA PRO A 737 12.43 33.17 -12.68
C PRO A 737 13.47 32.49 -11.82
N ILE A 738 13.09 31.66 -10.84
CA ILE A 738 13.98 30.94 -9.92
C ILE A 738 14.32 29.57 -10.51
N THR A 739 13.32 28.73 -10.66
CA THR A 739 13.49 27.33 -11.08
C THR A 739 13.72 27.17 -12.57
N LYS A 740 13.46 28.22 -13.37
CA LYS A 740 13.46 28.20 -14.85
C LYS A 740 12.45 27.20 -15.44
N ALA A 741 11.57 26.66 -14.65
CA ALA A 741 10.49 25.78 -15.11
C ALA A 741 9.55 26.52 -16.08
N VAL A 742 9.04 25.77 -17.03
CA VAL A 742 8.05 26.25 -18.02
C VAL A 742 6.69 25.73 -17.62
N SER A 743 5.71 26.61 -17.51
CA SER A 743 4.34 26.23 -17.17
C SER A 743 3.34 26.72 -18.21
N PHE A 744 2.33 25.90 -18.50
CA PHE A 744 1.27 26.18 -19.46
C PHE A 744 -0.03 25.44 -19.09
N ALA A 745 -1.17 25.98 -19.54
CA ALA A 745 -2.47 25.36 -19.32
C ALA A 745 -2.64 24.13 -20.22
N ILE A 746 -3.22 23.06 -19.68
CA ILE A 746 -3.55 21.85 -20.42
C ILE A 746 -5.05 21.61 -20.48
N LYS A 747 -5.50 20.94 -21.55
CA LYS A 747 -6.88 20.52 -21.77
C LYS A 747 -6.97 18.99 -21.81
N SER A 748 -8.11 18.49 -21.37
CA SER A 748 -8.38 17.04 -21.43
C SER A 748 -8.42 16.54 -22.89
N GLY A 749 -7.72 15.43 -23.15
CA GLY A 749 -7.64 14.82 -24.48
C GLY A 749 -6.71 15.53 -25.48
N HIS A 750 -5.94 16.52 -25.02
CA HIS A 750 -4.91 17.16 -25.83
C HIS A 750 -3.52 16.67 -25.43
N ASP A 751 -2.63 16.52 -26.41
CA ASP A 751 -1.23 16.16 -26.21
C ASP A 751 -0.32 17.36 -26.52
N TYR A 752 0.80 17.45 -25.81
CA TYR A 752 1.69 18.60 -25.89
C TYR A 752 3.13 18.20 -26.15
N GLU A 753 3.81 18.98 -26.97
CA GLU A 753 5.25 18.91 -27.13
C GLU A 753 5.90 20.17 -26.54
N VAL A 754 6.89 19.97 -25.68
CA VAL A 754 7.63 21.05 -25.02
C VAL A 754 9.07 21.02 -25.49
N THR A 755 9.51 22.06 -26.16
CA THR A 755 10.92 22.31 -26.49
C THR A 755 11.58 23.05 -25.35
N THR A 756 12.68 22.51 -24.80
CA THR A 756 13.44 23.17 -23.73
C THR A 756 14.83 23.59 -24.24
N ALA A 757 15.33 24.71 -23.74
CA ALA A 757 16.69 25.13 -24.04
C ALA A 757 17.71 24.18 -23.41
N LYS A 758 18.78 23.83 -24.13
CA LYS A 758 19.92 23.07 -23.59
C LYS A 758 20.52 23.79 -22.38
N GLN A 759 20.55 23.18 -21.24
CA GLN A 759 21.33 23.69 -20.11
C GLN A 759 22.80 23.32 -20.35
N PRO A 760 23.75 24.23 -20.07
CA PRO A 760 25.15 23.89 -20.14
C PRO A 760 25.47 22.77 -19.14
N LYS A 761 26.30 21.83 -19.53
CA LYS A 761 26.88 20.86 -18.58
C LYS A 761 27.60 21.67 -17.51
N THR A 762 27.24 21.49 -16.26
CA THR A 762 27.99 22.05 -15.13
C THR A 762 29.41 21.48 -15.20
N PRO A 763 30.45 22.30 -15.08
CA PRO A 763 31.85 21.86 -15.20
C PRO A 763 32.24 20.81 -14.15
#